data_606e231f42fd5f25d8e289da5b3ca1cd
#
_entry.id   606e231f42fd5f25d8e289da5b3ca1cd
#
_cell.length_a   1.000
_cell.length_b   1.000
_cell.length_c   1.000
_cell.angle_alpha   90.00
_cell.angle_beta   90.00
_cell.angle_gamma   90.00
#
_symmetry.space_group_name_H-M   'P 1'
#
loop_
_entity.id
_entity.type
_entity.pdbx_description
1 polymer ?
#
loop_
_entity_poly.entity_id
_entity_poly.type
_entity_poly.pdbx_seq_one_letter_code
_entity_poly.pdbx_strand_id
1 'polypeptide(L)'
;MNPRIYISLLILFVAMHSVNAQFNYISPLPGSKYHNPTTNIILKNGQYLDKASVANKELLHITGSLSGNHSWSARLSDDGKSVIVKPIPAFAYGETVNVTVNSKLKRTDGNYVSGTHFSFEIRQPITPEQAAAYEQSRHTDFIESFGYDPLKKLEGLQFETPDSFPTFVINVNNNASPGRVFYCNQQEMDESDTNSFPTIIENDGTLVWARDQGIDGHDFKLQKNGYLSYYRYGYAWWRILDSNYNVIDSVQCGNGYELETNGHDVQMYADGHILLMALNNQTIDMTAYGGQPNATVKGLIIQELDENRDVVFQWRSWDHFLLTDANAFTPLTNSNVDYVHGNAVERDTDGNIMISSRNMDEITKINRETGEIIWRMGGENNQFTFVNDNIPEHFRLQHDIRRLPNGNVTLLNNGNYLPVQISSAKEYHLDEVNKIATLVWYYEHPDVDGVKVFAKGSANAQRLPNGNTMISWGTITFNKGLPNMTEVDPDKNIVWEMTFDEPGQKTYRAFKFDWNPCSRVSGFTMKAAKKPGMIQLSWQPATGAISYLVNYRQVGSGTWITKNIKTPKIKLLGLMPGTAYEWNIKTICDKNPLVASAYSETKMFFTPQKVSDTQSESKTSIAVYPVPASDYMTISLSATSTGSTLVIQNMVGQLVYERQLENSEEISMQVDVTNWPKGMYLVSVNGGDKTVTQKVVIE
;
A
#
# COMPACT_ATOMS: atom_id res chain seq x y z
N MET A 1 -30.52 -30.78 -34.00
CA MET A 1 -30.98 -29.37 -34.03
C MET A 1 -32.12 -29.21 -33.03
N ASN A 2 -31.83 -28.73 -31.84
CA ASN A 2 -32.85 -28.37 -30.86
C ASN A 2 -32.77 -26.85 -30.65
N PRO A 3 -33.88 -26.13 -30.77
CA PRO A 3 -33.89 -24.67 -30.59
C PRO A 3 -33.81 -24.37 -29.08
N ARG A 4 -32.79 -23.62 -28.68
CA ARG A 4 -32.70 -23.00 -27.36
C ARG A 4 -33.68 -21.84 -27.30
N ILE A 5 -34.69 -21.94 -26.45
CA ILE A 5 -35.60 -20.84 -26.13
C ILE A 5 -34.84 -19.89 -25.19
N TYR A 6 -34.46 -18.74 -25.72
CA TYR A 6 -33.96 -17.62 -24.90
C TYR A 6 -35.16 -16.90 -24.27
N ILE A 7 -35.37 -17.10 -22.97
CA ILE A 7 -36.25 -16.24 -22.18
C ILE A 7 -35.46 -15.01 -21.82
N SER A 8 -35.62 -13.94 -22.60
CA SER A 8 -35.12 -12.61 -22.29
C SER A 8 -35.92 -12.06 -21.11
N LEU A 9 -35.40 -12.17 -19.90
CA LEU A 9 -35.91 -11.43 -18.75
C LEU A 9 -35.52 -9.96 -18.93
N LEU A 10 -36.45 -9.14 -19.36
CA LEU A 10 -36.31 -7.69 -19.45
C LEU A 10 -36.30 -7.14 -18.02
N ILE A 11 -35.13 -6.99 -17.43
CA ILE A 11 -34.98 -6.24 -16.18
C ILE A 11 -35.14 -4.78 -16.51
N LEU A 12 -36.28 -4.23 -16.12
CA LEU A 12 -36.55 -2.80 -16.17
C LEU A 12 -35.59 -2.07 -15.22
N PHE A 13 -34.45 -1.62 -15.71
CA PHE A 13 -33.65 -0.63 -15.01
C PHE A 13 -34.49 0.65 -14.96
N VAL A 14 -35.17 0.87 -13.85
CA VAL A 14 -35.67 2.20 -13.51
C VAL A 14 -34.44 3.08 -13.32
N ALA A 15 -34.15 3.89 -14.32
CA ALA A 15 -33.18 4.99 -14.19
C ALA A 15 -33.65 5.86 -13.01
N MET A 16 -33.15 5.62 -11.83
CA MET A 16 -33.23 6.60 -10.75
C MET A 16 -32.42 7.80 -11.19
N HIS A 17 -33.13 8.85 -11.57
CA HIS A 17 -32.56 10.15 -11.84
C HIS A 17 -31.70 10.53 -10.64
N SER A 18 -30.48 10.94 -10.89
CA SER A 18 -29.54 11.48 -9.93
C SER A 18 -30.18 12.67 -9.18
N VAL A 19 -30.88 12.37 -8.11
CA VAL A 19 -30.98 13.32 -7.00
C VAL A 19 -29.54 13.54 -6.55
N ASN A 20 -29.04 14.77 -6.58
CA ASN A 20 -27.71 15.12 -6.12
C ASN A 20 -27.39 14.31 -4.87
N ALA A 21 -26.50 13.33 -5.00
CA ALA A 21 -26.12 12.44 -3.91
C ALA A 21 -25.45 13.32 -2.85
N GLN A 22 -26.12 13.51 -1.73
CA GLN A 22 -25.67 14.41 -0.65
C GLN A 22 -24.54 13.80 0.14
N PHE A 23 -24.41 12.48 0.04
CA PHE A 23 -23.30 11.70 0.55
C PHE A 23 -22.69 10.91 -0.63
N ASN A 24 -21.41 11.07 -0.81
CA ASN A 24 -20.65 10.36 -1.84
C ASN A 24 -20.56 8.88 -1.52
N TYR A 25 -20.55 8.55 -0.22
CA TYR A 25 -20.45 7.17 0.25
C TYR A 25 -21.27 7.00 1.53
N ILE A 26 -22.03 5.91 1.59
CA ILE A 26 -22.79 5.45 2.75
C ILE A 26 -22.50 3.97 2.98
N SER A 27 -22.12 3.62 4.20
CA SER A 27 -22.00 2.23 4.64
C SER A 27 -22.78 2.05 5.95
N PRO A 28 -23.63 1.05 6.07
CA PRO A 28 -24.09 0.07 5.08
C PRO A 28 -24.71 0.69 3.84
N LEU A 29 -24.48 0.09 2.65
CA LEU A 29 -25.09 0.56 1.41
C LEU A 29 -26.62 0.50 1.52
N PRO A 30 -27.37 1.54 1.10
CA PRO A 30 -28.81 1.53 1.16
C PRO A 30 -29.44 0.31 0.48
N GLY A 31 -30.29 -0.42 1.21
CA GLY A 31 -30.96 -1.66 0.75
C GLY A 31 -30.12 -2.93 0.87
N SER A 32 -28.86 -2.82 1.29
CA SER A 32 -27.98 -3.99 1.44
C SER A 32 -28.36 -4.91 2.61
N LYS A 33 -27.90 -6.17 2.56
CA LYS A 33 -28.27 -7.25 3.50
C LYS A 33 -27.04 -7.89 4.14
N TYR A 34 -27.27 -8.77 5.10
CA TYR A 34 -26.26 -9.59 5.76
C TYR A 34 -25.23 -8.81 6.57
N HIS A 35 -25.59 -7.65 7.15
CA HIS A 35 -24.72 -6.90 8.03
C HIS A 35 -24.63 -7.53 9.42
N ASN A 36 -23.49 -7.40 10.08
CA ASN A 36 -23.36 -7.84 11.46
C ASN A 36 -24.08 -6.88 12.42
N PRO A 37 -24.55 -7.37 13.59
CA PRO A 37 -25.20 -6.53 14.60
C PRO A 37 -24.36 -5.36 15.10
N THR A 38 -23.03 -5.47 15.05
CA THR A 38 -22.07 -4.46 15.53
C THR A 38 -21.61 -3.49 14.45
N THR A 39 -22.21 -3.56 13.24
CA THR A 39 -21.80 -2.68 12.13
C THR A 39 -21.95 -1.20 12.50
N ASN A 40 -20.92 -0.40 12.16
CA ASN A 40 -21.02 1.06 12.25
C ASN A 40 -21.76 1.62 11.01
N ILE A 41 -22.08 2.92 11.07
CA ILE A 41 -22.61 3.66 9.92
C ILE A 41 -21.58 4.72 9.55
N ILE A 42 -21.20 4.75 8.26
CA ILE A 42 -20.24 5.69 7.71
C ILE A 42 -20.98 6.60 6.73
N LEU A 43 -20.88 7.90 6.93
CA LEU A 43 -21.49 8.92 6.08
C LEU A 43 -20.40 9.85 5.55
N LYS A 44 -20.04 9.74 4.27
CA LYS A 44 -19.00 10.56 3.64
C LYS A 44 -19.64 11.56 2.68
N ASN A 45 -19.44 12.85 2.94
CA ASN A 45 -19.99 13.92 2.09
C ASN A 45 -19.02 14.35 0.96
N GLY A 46 -17.73 14.05 1.09
CA GLY A 46 -16.70 14.47 0.14
C GLY A 46 -16.17 15.89 0.36
N GLN A 47 -16.81 16.68 1.25
CA GLN A 47 -16.36 18.02 1.66
C GLN A 47 -16.00 18.01 3.15
N TYR A 48 -15.15 18.95 3.58
CA TYR A 48 -14.79 19.08 4.98
C TYR A 48 -15.99 19.45 5.86
N LEU A 49 -16.17 18.72 6.94
CA LEU A 49 -17.28 18.81 7.86
C LEU A 49 -16.90 19.57 9.13
N ASP A 50 -17.84 20.32 9.69
CA ASP A 50 -17.68 20.97 10.97
C ASP A 50 -17.80 19.95 12.09
N LYS A 51 -16.71 19.73 12.83
CA LYS A 51 -16.62 18.78 13.94
C LYS A 51 -17.69 18.98 15.00
N ALA A 52 -18.08 20.23 15.28
CA ALA A 52 -19.10 20.53 16.27
C ALA A 52 -20.49 20.04 15.84
N SER A 53 -20.80 20.07 14.55
CA SER A 53 -22.08 19.60 14.01
C SER A 53 -22.25 18.09 14.09
N VAL A 54 -21.16 17.32 14.11
CA VAL A 54 -21.18 15.83 14.24
C VAL A 54 -21.70 15.40 15.62
N ALA A 55 -21.48 16.21 16.66
CA ALA A 55 -21.94 15.92 18.01
C ALA A 55 -23.45 16.25 18.24
N ASN A 56 -24.13 16.82 17.25
CA ASN A 56 -25.53 17.19 17.36
C ASN A 56 -26.44 15.97 17.50
N LYS A 57 -27.10 15.79 18.63
CA LYS A 57 -27.97 14.65 18.93
C LYS A 57 -29.20 14.50 18.01
N GLU A 58 -29.58 15.57 17.32
CA GLU A 58 -30.66 15.56 16.33
C GLU A 58 -30.15 15.14 14.93
N LEU A 59 -28.84 14.89 14.76
CA LEU A 59 -28.27 14.55 13.46
C LEU A 59 -28.84 13.25 12.91
N LEU A 60 -29.00 12.23 13.76
CA LEU A 60 -29.40 10.89 13.35
C LEU A 60 -30.56 10.38 14.20
N HIS A 61 -31.48 9.69 13.51
CA HIS A 61 -32.48 8.82 14.12
C HIS A 61 -32.30 7.42 13.54
N ILE A 62 -32.02 6.43 14.40
CA ILE A 62 -31.71 5.06 14.03
C ILE A 62 -32.73 4.15 14.72
N THR A 63 -33.44 3.33 13.95
CA THR A 63 -34.48 2.44 14.47
C THR A 63 -34.34 1.04 13.86
N GLY A 64 -34.16 0.04 14.70
CA GLY A 64 -34.28 -1.36 14.34
C GLY A 64 -35.73 -1.83 14.41
N SER A 65 -36.17 -2.68 13.48
CA SER A 65 -37.54 -3.21 13.43
C SER A 65 -37.86 -4.14 14.62
N LEU A 66 -36.86 -4.70 15.28
CA LEU A 66 -36.98 -5.55 16.47
C LEU A 66 -36.44 -4.86 17.72
N SER A 67 -35.29 -4.20 17.61
CA SER A 67 -34.60 -3.58 18.74
C SER A 67 -35.10 -2.19 19.10
N GLY A 68 -35.87 -1.55 18.22
CA GLY A 68 -36.43 -0.22 18.46
C GLY A 68 -35.41 0.91 18.25
N ASN A 69 -35.56 2.01 19.01
CA ASN A 69 -34.68 3.18 18.87
C ASN A 69 -33.28 2.93 19.46
N HIS A 70 -32.27 3.32 18.70
CA HIS A 70 -30.89 3.29 19.14
C HIS A 70 -30.36 4.67 19.51
N SER A 71 -29.67 4.78 20.64
CA SER A 71 -28.73 5.87 20.86
C SER A 71 -27.46 5.62 20.02
N TRP A 72 -26.64 6.62 19.87
CA TRP A 72 -25.42 6.51 19.09
C TRP A 72 -24.33 7.45 19.59
N SER A 73 -23.08 7.09 19.30
CA SER A 73 -21.95 8.00 19.35
C SER A 73 -21.43 8.25 17.95
N ALA A 74 -20.92 9.45 17.69
CA ALA A 74 -20.34 9.76 16.40
C ALA A 74 -19.07 10.59 16.55
N ARG A 75 -18.15 10.40 15.61
CA ARG A 75 -16.95 11.21 15.46
C ARG A 75 -16.68 11.54 14.01
N LEU A 76 -15.95 12.60 13.79
CA LEU A 76 -15.37 12.91 12.49
C LEU A 76 -14.14 12.03 12.27
N SER A 77 -14.00 11.42 11.10
CA SER A 77 -12.80 10.71 10.68
C SER A 77 -11.64 11.70 10.50
N ASP A 78 -10.44 11.21 10.46
CA ASP A 78 -9.19 11.96 10.24
C ASP A 78 -9.14 12.66 8.88
N ASP A 79 -9.85 12.13 7.86
CA ASP A 79 -10.03 12.78 6.56
C ASP A 79 -10.83 14.09 6.64
N GLY A 80 -11.50 14.34 7.77
CA GLY A 80 -12.37 15.51 7.97
C GLY A 80 -13.62 15.55 7.11
N LYS A 81 -13.94 14.47 6.39
CA LYS A 81 -15.05 14.40 5.41
C LYS A 81 -16.06 13.31 5.71
N SER A 82 -15.72 12.40 6.63
CA SER A 82 -16.51 11.22 6.98
C SER A 82 -16.97 11.28 8.43
N VAL A 83 -18.24 10.95 8.68
CA VAL A 83 -18.80 10.76 10.02
C VAL A 83 -18.89 9.26 10.30
N ILE A 84 -18.24 8.80 11.36
CA ILE A 84 -18.30 7.43 11.84
C ILE A 84 -19.28 7.36 12.99
N VAL A 85 -20.35 6.60 12.85
CA VAL A 85 -21.42 6.47 13.83
C VAL A 85 -21.46 5.04 14.39
N LYS A 86 -21.42 4.92 15.71
CA LYS A 86 -21.57 3.64 16.41
C LYS A 86 -22.94 3.61 17.10
N PRO A 87 -23.89 2.76 16.63
CA PRO A 87 -25.18 2.54 17.29
C PRO A 87 -25.00 1.86 18.66
N ILE A 88 -25.83 2.18 19.62
CA ILE A 88 -25.81 1.68 21.00
C ILE A 88 -27.25 1.42 21.48
N PRO A 89 -27.63 0.19 21.90
CA PRO A 89 -26.83 -1.05 21.81
C PRO A 89 -26.63 -1.52 20.36
N ALA A 90 -25.97 -2.66 20.18
CA ALA A 90 -25.88 -3.35 18.88
C ALA A 90 -27.29 -3.71 18.36
N PHE A 91 -27.42 -3.89 17.06
CA PHE A 91 -28.67 -4.27 16.41
C PHE A 91 -29.09 -5.71 16.75
N ALA A 92 -30.37 -6.03 16.59
CA ALA A 92 -30.85 -7.39 16.71
C ALA A 92 -30.59 -8.18 15.42
N TYR A 93 -30.35 -9.48 15.56
CA TYR A 93 -30.27 -10.36 14.37
C TYR A 93 -31.60 -10.40 13.63
N GLY A 94 -31.54 -10.41 12.29
CA GLY A 94 -32.68 -10.56 11.42
C GLY A 94 -33.58 -9.33 11.28
N GLU A 95 -33.12 -8.17 11.76
CA GLU A 95 -33.93 -6.96 11.67
C GLU A 95 -33.58 -6.08 10.47
N THR A 96 -34.53 -5.25 10.09
CA THR A 96 -34.31 -4.10 9.19
C THR A 96 -34.01 -2.89 10.02
N VAL A 97 -32.91 -2.22 9.73
CA VAL A 97 -32.52 -0.96 10.36
C VAL A 97 -32.88 0.19 9.43
N ASN A 98 -33.58 1.19 9.98
CA ASN A 98 -33.90 2.44 9.30
C ASN A 98 -33.07 3.57 9.88
N VAL A 99 -32.41 4.34 9.02
CA VAL A 99 -31.57 5.47 9.37
C VAL A 99 -32.11 6.73 8.71
N THR A 100 -32.40 7.73 9.52
CA THR A 100 -32.73 9.07 9.04
C THR A 100 -31.59 10.01 9.44
N VAL A 101 -30.96 10.62 8.46
CA VAL A 101 -29.95 11.68 8.64
C VAL A 101 -30.65 13.02 8.44
N ASN A 102 -30.71 13.83 9.47
CA ASN A 102 -31.32 15.16 9.41
C ASN A 102 -30.33 16.21 8.87
N SER A 103 -30.84 17.29 8.29
CA SER A 103 -30.03 18.41 7.77
C SER A 103 -29.36 19.22 8.88
N LYS A 104 -28.68 18.56 9.81
CA LYS A 104 -27.98 19.16 10.96
C LYS A 104 -26.45 19.11 10.80
N LEU A 105 -25.95 18.29 9.86
CA LEU A 105 -24.54 18.21 9.55
C LEU A 105 -24.13 19.46 8.78
N LYS A 106 -23.07 20.12 9.21
CA LYS A 106 -22.58 21.37 8.63
C LYS A 106 -21.20 21.16 8.02
N ARG A 107 -20.96 21.77 6.88
CA ARG A 107 -19.63 21.84 6.27
C ARG A 107 -18.84 23.01 6.85
N THR A 108 -17.53 22.96 6.71
CA THR A 108 -16.66 24.08 7.16
C THR A 108 -16.90 25.39 6.40
N ASP A 109 -17.47 25.33 5.19
CA ASP A 109 -17.89 26.51 4.41
C ASP A 109 -19.20 27.18 4.93
N GLY A 110 -19.80 26.60 5.97
CA GLY A 110 -21.01 27.11 6.60
C GLY A 110 -22.31 26.53 6.05
N ASN A 111 -22.28 25.79 4.95
CA ASN A 111 -23.45 25.15 4.35
C ASN A 111 -23.87 23.90 5.10
N TYR A 112 -25.15 23.63 5.18
CA TYR A 112 -25.65 22.36 5.71
C TYR A 112 -25.69 21.29 4.65
N VAL A 113 -25.36 20.05 5.04
CA VAL A 113 -25.60 18.85 4.25
C VAL A 113 -27.07 18.50 4.38
N SER A 114 -27.76 18.31 3.26
CA SER A 114 -29.17 17.93 3.31
C SER A 114 -29.31 16.51 3.89
N GLY A 115 -30.44 16.25 4.52
CA GLY A 115 -30.74 14.96 5.12
C GLY A 115 -31.00 13.86 4.10
N THR A 116 -30.91 12.63 4.53
CA THR A 116 -31.26 11.43 3.74
C THR A 116 -31.92 10.39 4.61
N HIS A 117 -32.57 9.40 3.97
CA HIS A 117 -33.15 8.26 4.64
C HIS A 117 -32.79 7.00 3.88
N PHE A 118 -32.39 5.95 4.60
CA PHE A 118 -32.06 4.66 4.02
C PHE A 118 -32.30 3.53 5.03
N SER A 119 -32.31 2.30 4.54
CA SER A 119 -32.40 1.10 5.37
C SER A 119 -31.40 0.04 4.91
N PHE A 120 -31.11 -0.89 5.80
CA PHE A 120 -30.30 -2.08 5.53
C PHE A 120 -30.76 -3.24 6.44
N GLU A 121 -30.33 -4.47 6.13
CA GLU A 121 -30.75 -5.66 6.86
C GLU A 121 -29.57 -6.29 7.64
N ILE A 122 -29.85 -6.64 8.88
CA ILE A 122 -28.93 -7.41 9.73
C ILE A 122 -29.12 -8.90 9.40
N ARG A 123 -28.01 -9.65 9.34
CA ARG A 123 -28.03 -11.10 9.10
C ARG A 123 -28.87 -11.84 10.15
N GLN A 124 -29.38 -13.00 9.79
CA GLN A 124 -30.00 -13.91 10.74
C GLN A 124 -28.99 -14.44 11.76
N PRO A 125 -29.43 -14.87 12.94
CA PRO A 125 -28.55 -15.59 13.85
C PRO A 125 -28.05 -16.87 13.19
N ILE A 126 -26.77 -17.18 13.40
CA ILE A 126 -26.15 -18.40 12.84
C ILE A 126 -26.57 -19.59 13.71
N THR A 127 -27.14 -20.63 13.12
CA THR A 127 -27.43 -21.87 13.83
C THR A 127 -26.14 -22.64 14.14
N PRO A 128 -26.15 -23.59 15.11
CA PRO A 128 -24.97 -24.42 15.37
C PRO A 128 -24.51 -25.19 14.13
N GLU A 129 -25.42 -25.66 13.28
CA GLU A 129 -25.12 -26.36 12.04
C GLU A 129 -24.45 -25.42 11.02
N GLN A 130 -24.96 -24.20 10.89
CA GLN A 130 -24.32 -23.16 10.04
C GLN A 130 -22.96 -22.77 10.57
N ALA A 131 -22.80 -22.62 11.89
CA ALA A 131 -21.53 -22.32 12.49
C ALA A 131 -20.48 -23.41 12.18
N ALA A 132 -20.87 -24.68 12.28
CA ALA A 132 -20.02 -25.82 11.91
C ALA A 132 -19.69 -25.82 10.41
N ALA A 133 -20.67 -25.52 9.54
CA ALA A 133 -20.46 -25.43 8.10
C ALA A 133 -19.52 -24.25 7.74
N TYR A 134 -19.63 -23.12 8.42
CA TYR A 134 -18.75 -21.96 8.22
C TYR A 134 -17.32 -22.24 8.70
N GLU A 135 -17.17 -22.93 9.82
CA GLU A 135 -15.86 -23.37 10.31
C GLU A 135 -15.21 -24.35 9.32
N GLN A 136 -15.96 -25.33 8.85
CA GLN A 136 -15.49 -26.27 7.83
C GLN A 136 -15.13 -25.53 6.52
N SER A 137 -15.92 -24.54 6.12
CA SER A 137 -15.64 -23.71 4.94
C SER A 137 -14.34 -22.92 5.10
N ARG A 138 -14.12 -22.28 6.24
CA ARG A 138 -12.85 -21.57 6.53
C ARG A 138 -11.66 -22.52 6.54
N HIS A 139 -11.84 -23.69 7.11
CA HIS A 139 -10.80 -24.71 7.15
C HIS A 139 -10.45 -25.23 5.75
N THR A 140 -11.45 -25.52 4.92
CA THR A 140 -11.25 -25.92 3.52
C THR A 140 -10.55 -24.81 2.74
N ASP A 141 -10.97 -23.56 2.89
CA ASP A 141 -10.35 -22.40 2.25
C ASP A 141 -8.87 -22.27 2.63
N PHE A 142 -8.55 -22.47 3.90
CA PHE A 142 -7.17 -22.47 4.35
C PHE A 142 -6.35 -23.58 3.70
N ILE A 143 -6.85 -24.81 3.66
CA ILE A 143 -6.18 -25.94 3.01
C ILE A 143 -6.00 -25.67 1.51
N GLU A 144 -7.04 -25.19 0.84
CA GLU A 144 -6.99 -24.89 -0.60
C GLU A 144 -6.01 -23.75 -0.91
N SER A 145 -5.99 -22.71 -0.07
CA SER A 145 -5.12 -21.54 -0.26
C SER A 145 -3.68 -21.81 0.14
N PHE A 146 -3.47 -22.55 1.23
CA PHE A 146 -2.16 -22.74 1.84
C PHE A 146 -1.65 -24.19 1.80
N GLY A 147 -2.49 -25.15 1.42
CA GLY A 147 -2.13 -26.54 1.10
C GLY A 147 -1.81 -27.44 2.31
N TYR A 148 -2.11 -26.99 3.53
CA TYR A 148 -1.92 -27.81 4.74
C TYR A 148 -3.09 -27.62 5.71
N ASP A 149 -3.28 -28.57 6.64
CA ASP A 149 -4.32 -28.54 7.66
C ASP A 149 -3.77 -28.07 9.01
N PRO A 150 -4.06 -26.82 9.43
CA PRO A 150 -3.51 -26.27 10.67
C PRO A 150 -4.08 -26.94 11.93
N LEU A 151 -5.23 -27.61 11.85
CA LEU A 151 -5.91 -28.20 13.01
C LEU A 151 -5.35 -29.58 13.38
N LYS A 152 -4.76 -30.32 12.45
CA LYS A 152 -4.22 -31.65 12.70
C LYS A 152 -3.01 -31.67 13.64
N LYS A 153 -2.30 -30.54 13.81
CA LYS A 153 -1.08 -30.44 14.62
C LYS A 153 -1.26 -29.72 15.96
N LEU A 154 -2.44 -29.20 16.28
CA LEU A 154 -2.66 -28.50 17.56
C LEU A 154 -2.66 -29.44 18.79
N GLU A 155 -2.74 -30.74 18.60
CA GLU A 155 -2.72 -31.73 19.66
C GLU A 155 -1.29 -32.22 19.94
N GLY A 156 -0.46 -31.39 20.60
CA GLY A 156 0.82 -31.87 21.09
C GLY A 156 2.04 -30.97 20.96
N LEU A 157 1.86 -29.70 20.69
CA LEU A 157 2.98 -28.76 20.60
C LEU A 157 3.70 -28.60 21.95
N GLN A 158 4.80 -29.33 22.12
CA GLN A 158 5.88 -28.90 23.00
C GLN A 158 6.82 -28.01 22.16
N PHE A 159 7.08 -26.82 22.69
CA PHE A 159 8.03 -25.88 22.09
C PHE A 159 9.43 -26.46 22.20
N GLU A 160 9.91 -27.04 21.13
CA GLU A 160 11.32 -27.45 20.99
C GLU A 160 11.99 -26.69 19.83
N THR A 161 13.22 -26.43 20.05
CA THR A 161 14.32 -25.70 19.41
C THR A 161 14.50 -25.88 17.89
N PRO A 162 15.43 -25.12 17.26
CA PRO A 162 15.68 -24.92 15.84
C PRO A 162 15.88 -26.15 14.95
N ASP A 163 15.90 -27.35 15.44
CA ASP A 163 16.07 -28.58 14.65
C ASP A 163 14.94 -28.84 13.64
N SER A 164 13.81 -28.12 13.78
CA SER A 164 12.67 -28.16 12.85
C SER A 164 12.68 -27.02 11.79
N PHE A 165 13.74 -26.22 11.73
CA PHE A 165 13.86 -25.18 10.70
C PHE A 165 14.14 -25.84 9.33
N PRO A 166 13.38 -25.48 8.28
CA PRO A 166 13.53 -26.14 6.99
C PRO A 166 14.89 -25.85 6.37
N THR A 167 15.53 -26.89 5.89
CA THR A 167 16.77 -26.75 5.11
C THR A 167 16.48 -26.31 3.68
N PHE A 168 17.40 -25.57 3.10
CA PHE A 168 17.28 -25.06 1.73
C PHE A 168 18.65 -24.86 1.10
N VAL A 169 18.68 -24.77 -0.22
CA VAL A 169 19.88 -24.48 -1.00
C VAL A 169 19.71 -23.16 -1.76
N ILE A 170 20.73 -22.34 -1.75
CA ILE A 170 20.86 -21.20 -2.68
C ILE A 170 21.52 -21.75 -3.95
N ASN A 171 20.71 -21.97 -4.99
CA ASN A 171 21.16 -22.55 -6.26
C ASN A 171 21.96 -21.56 -7.09
N VAL A 172 21.53 -20.28 -7.05
CA VAL A 172 22.16 -19.17 -7.76
C VAL A 172 22.30 -17.98 -6.84
N ASN A 173 23.47 -17.36 -6.83
CA ASN A 173 23.71 -16.07 -6.19
C ASN A 173 24.78 -15.31 -7.01
N ASN A 174 24.32 -14.67 -8.08
CA ASN A 174 25.18 -13.98 -9.03
C ASN A 174 24.65 -12.57 -9.30
N ASN A 175 25.16 -11.59 -8.56
CA ASN A 175 24.75 -10.19 -8.67
C ASN A 175 23.28 -9.96 -8.28
N ALA A 176 22.78 -10.68 -7.27
CA ALA A 176 21.46 -10.45 -6.68
C ALA A 176 21.30 -8.99 -6.19
N SER A 177 20.08 -8.48 -6.21
CA SER A 177 19.76 -7.16 -5.61
C SER A 177 20.23 -7.10 -4.17
N PRO A 178 20.70 -5.94 -3.70
CA PRO A 178 20.91 -5.72 -2.28
C PRO A 178 19.59 -5.84 -1.50
N GLY A 179 19.70 -6.22 -0.24
CA GLY A 179 18.54 -6.44 0.63
C GLY A 179 18.43 -7.87 1.09
N ARG A 180 17.49 -8.12 1.99
CA ARG A 180 17.25 -9.40 2.65
C ARG A 180 15.98 -10.03 2.12
N VAL A 181 15.96 -11.36 2.07
CA VAL A 181 14.79 -12.13 1.65
C VAL A 181 13.91 -12.44 2.86
N PHE A 182 12.63 -12.14 2.75
CA PHE A 182 11.59 -12.34 3.74
C PHE A 182 10.62 -13.40 3.24
N TYR A 183 10.37 -14.40 4.05
CA TYR A 183 9.37 -15.42 3.75
C TYR A 183 8.84 -16.05 5.03
N CYS A 184 7.77 -16.81 4.91
CA CYS A 184 7.32 -17.75 5.91
C CYS A 184 7.14 -19.10 5.21
N ASN A 185 7.90 -20.10 5.63
CA ASN A 185 7.73 -21.44 5.09
C ASN A 185 6.44 -22.09 5.57
N GLN A 186 5.92 -22.98 4.78
CA GLN A 186 4.74 -23.78 5.05
C GLN A 186 4.95 -25.18 4.52
N GLN A 187 4.37 -26.17 5.16
CA GLN A 187 4.43 -27.56 4.76
C GLN A 187 3.11 -28.03 4.20
N GLU A 188 3.10 -28.60 3.00
CA GLU A 188 1.90 -29.10 2.35
C GLU A 188 1.49 -30.52 2.79
N MET A 189 2.39 -31.30 3.42
CA MET A 189 2.13 -32.70 3.77
C MET A 189 1.83 -32.91 5.24
N ASP A 190 0.89 -33.83 5.51
CA ASP A 190 0.38 -34.19 6.86
C ASP A 190 1.41 -34.82 7.80
N GLU A 191 2.59 -35.20 7.31
CA GLU A 191 3.54 -36.07 8.02
C GLU A 191 4.86 -35.37 8.40
N SER A 192 5.04 -34.08 8.15
CA SER A 192 6.31 -33.42 8.51
C SER A 192 6.22 -32.74 9.88
N ASP A 193 7.32 -32.82 10.62
CA ASP A 193 7.52 -32.15 11.89
C ASP A 193 7.96 -30.66 11.71
N THR A 194 7.90 -30.14 10.48
CA THR A 194 8.40 -28.83 10.14
C THR A 194 7.40 -27.75 10.52
N ASN A 195 7.79 -26.85 11.40
CA ASN A 195 7.03 -25.68 11.78
C ASN A 195 7.11 -24.56 10.74
N SER A 196 6.23 -23.58 10.89
CA SER A 196 6.22 -22.37 10.09
C SER A 196 7.07 -21.29 10.75
N PHE A 197 7.99 -20.71 10.01
CA PHE A 197 8.93 -19.70 10.48
C PHE A 197 8.81 -18.43 9.65
N PRO A 198 8.29 -17.31 10.15
CA PRO A 198 8.64 -16.00 9.63
C PRO A 198 10.16 -15.85 9.66
N THR A 199 10.77 -15.68 8.50
CA THR A 199 12.23 -15.83 8.30
C THR A 199 12.80 -14.67 7.50
N ILE A 200 14.00 -14.25 7.87
CA ILE A 200 14.82 -13.28 7.13
C ILE A 200 16.18 -13.91 6.88
N ILE A 201 16.62 -13.94 5.62
CA ILE A 201 17.95 -14.43 5.23
C ILE A 201 18.70 -13.40 4.39
N GLU A 202 20.01 -13.47 4.40
CA GLU A 202 20.89 -12.79 3.44
C GLU A 202 20.85 -13.52 2.07
N ASN A 203 21.41 -12.89 1.04
CA ASN A 203 21.46 -13.49 -0.30
C ASN A 203 22.28 -14.79 -0.36
N ASP A 204 23.21 -15.00 0.55
CA ASP A 204 24.00 -16.24 0.64
C ASP A 204 23.32 -17.36 1.44
N GLY A 205 22.09 -17.11 1.92
CA GLY A 205 21.33 -18.02 2.75
C GLY A 205 21.62 -17.90 4.25
N THR A 206 22.53 -17.02 4.67
CA THR A 206 22.77 -16.78 6.09
C THR A 206 21.52 -16.32 6.80
N LEU A 207 21.13 -17.05 7.86
CA LEU A 207 19.96 -16.70 8.68
C LEU A 207 20.19 -15.40 9.45
N VAL A 208 19.34 -14.40 9.21
CA VAL A 208 19.34 -13.14 9.97
C VAL A 208 18.41 -13.24 11.17
N TRP A 209 17.22 -13.78 10.96
CA TRP A 209 16.22 -13.95 12.00
C TRP A 209 15.16 -14.96 11.57
N ALA A 210 14.71 -15.76 12.51
CA ALA A 210 13.53 -16.61 12.36
C ALA A 210 12.81 -16.76 13.71
N ARG A 211 11.52 -17.04 13.65
CA ARG A 211 10.73 -17.34 14.85
C ARG A 211 9.81 -18.50 14.57
N ASP A 212 9.87 -19.50 15.43
CA ASP A 212 8.92 -20.61 15.40
C ASP A 212 7.50 -20.10 15.73
N GLN A 213 6.54 -20.40 14.87
CA GLN A 213 5.13 -20.10 15.05
C GLN A 213 4.26 -21.37 15.13
N GLY A 214 4.88 -22.54 15.24
CA GLY A 214 4.18 -23.79 14.99
C GLY A 214 3.76 -23.83 13.52
N ILE A 215 2.52 -24.21 13.27
CA ILE A 215 2.00 -24.33 11.89
C ILE A 215 1.25 -23.07 11.40
N ASP A 216 1.31 -21.95 12.10
CA ASP A 216 0.29 -20.89 12.06
C ASP A 216 0.79 -19.54 11.50
N GLY A 217 1.98 -19.45 10.95
CA GLY A 217 2.52 -18.21 10.41
C GLY A 217 2.52 -18.15 8.87
N HIS A 218 2.10 -17.03 8.24
CA HIS A 218 2.31 -16.79 6.81
C HIS A 218 2.28 -15.31 6.42
N ASP A 219 2.64 -15.01 5.17
CA ASP A 219 2.73 -13.67 4.57
C ASP A 219 3.59 -12.70 5.40
N PHE A 220 4.81 -13.12 5.72
CA PHE A 220 5.74 -12.30 6.50
C PHE A 220 6.39 -11.24 5.62
N LYS A 221 6.21 -9.97 5.98
CA LYS A 221 6.69 -8.85 5.17
C LYS A 221 6.93 -7.57 5.97
N LEU A 222 7.73 -6.69 5.38
CA LEU A 222 7.89 -5.30 5.80
C LEU A 222 6.73 -4.46 5.25
N GLN A 223 6.07 -3.69 6.11
CA GLN A 223 4.97 -2.82 5.78
C GLN A 223 5.43 -1.39 5.43
N LYS A 224 4.59 -0.63 4.70
CA LYS A 224 4.88 0.75 4.28
C LYS A 224 5.06 1.73 5.46
N ASN A 225 4.58 1.39 6.65
CA ASN A 225 4.82 2.14 7.90
C ASN A 225 6.10 1.75 8.64
N GLY A 226 6.90 0.82 8.11
CA GLY A 226 8.18 0.38 8.67
C GLY A 226 8.09 -0.74 9.71
N TYR A 227 6.91 -1.22 10.05
CA TYR A 227 6.73 -2.39 10.90
C TYR A 227 6.75 -3.68 10.08
N LEU A 228 7.04 -4.80 10.77
CA LEU A 228 6.91 -6.14 10.19
C LEU A 228 5.53 -6.70 10.51
N SER A 229 5.00 -7.55 9.64
CA SER A 229 3.74 -8.23 9.91
C SER A 229 3.74 -9.66 9.40
N TYR A 230 2.98 -10.54 10.06
CA TYR A 230 2.60 -11.86 9.58
C TYR A 230 1.22 -12.24 10.12
N TYR A 231 0.52 -13.11 9.41
CA TYR A 231 -0.81 -13.55 9.82
C TYR A 231 -0.75 -14.79 10.72
N ARG A 232 -1.70 -14.91 11.65
CA ARG A 232 -1.94 -16.05 12.54
C ARG A 232 -3.33 -16.61 12.32
N TYR A 233 -3.39 -17.78 11.67
CA TYR A 233 -4.67 -18.41 11.29
C TYR A 233 -5.56 -18.75 12.49
N GLY A 234 -5.03 -19.46 13.50
CA GLY A 234 -5.78 -19.89 14.67
C GLY A 234 -6.40 -18.75 15.49
N TYR A 235 -6.00 -17.52 15.22
CA TYR A 235 -6.48 -16.31 15.90
C TYR A 235 -7.21 -15.33 14.97
N ALA A 236 -7.16 -15.56 13.65
CA ALA A 236 -7.69 -14.66 12.63
C ALA A 236 -7.18 -13.22 12.78
N TRP A 237 -5.89 -13.02 13.03
CA TRP A 237 -5.29 -11.70 13.16
C TRP A 237 -3.89 -11.59 12.53
N TRP A 238 -3.53 -10.35 12.20
CA TRP A 238 -2.21 -9.98 11.77
C TRP A 238 -1.39 -9.51 12.96
N ARG A 239 -0.24 -10.14 13.19
CA ARG A 239 0.75 -9.69 14.18
C ARG A 239 1.57 -8.56 13.60
N ILE A 240 1.89 -7.57 14.45
CA ILE A 240 2.75 -6.43 14.14
C ILE A 240 3.99 -6.50 15.02
N LEU A 241 5.17 -6.40 14.39
CA LEU A 241 6.44 -6.41 15.09
C LEU A 241 7.20 -5.11 14.84
N ASP A 242 7.98 -4.71 15.85
CA ASP A 242 8.95 -3.64 15.72
C ASP A 242 10.25 -4.12 15.04
N SER A 243 11.21 -3.20 14.87
CA SER A 243 12.51 -3.50 14.27
C SER A 243 13.41 -4.39 15.15
N ASN A 244 13.03 -4.63 16.39
CA ASN A 244 13.69 -5.58 17.31
C ASN A 244 12.96 -6.92 17.35
N TYR A 245 12.01 -7.13 16.43
CA TYR A 245 11.18 -8.32 16.32
C TYR A 245 10.26 -8.59 17.53
N ASN A 246 10.03 -7.59 18.39
CA ASN A 246 9.02 -7.71 19.44
C ASN A 246 7.63 -7.58 18.84
N VAL A 247 6.70 -8.43 19.25
CA VAL A 247 5.28 -8.25 18.95
C VAL A 247 4.79 -7.05 19.74
N ILE A 248 4.36 -6.00 19.06
CA ILE A 248 3.91 -4.75 19.67
C ILE A 248 2.40 -4.54 19.55
N ASP A 249 1.76 -5.22 18.58
CA ASP A 249 0.33 -5.08 18.36
C ASP A 249 -0.21 -6.26 17.52
N SER A 250 -1.52 -6.27 17.33
CA SER A 250 -2.23 -7.13 16.37
C SER A 250 -3.43 -6.41 15.80
N VAL A 251 -3.85 -6.75 14.58
CA VAL A 251 -4.98 -6.13 13.91
C VAL A 251 -5.90 -7.16 13.28
N GLN A 252 -7.19 -6.87 13.36
CA GLN A 252 -8.31 -7.62 12.74
C GLN A 252 -9.26 -6.64 12.07
N CYS A 253 -10.13 -7.15 11.21
CA CYS A 253 -11.29 -6.39 10.73
C CYS A 253 -12.18 -5.96 11.89
N GLY A 254 -12.96 -4.93 11.71
CA GLY A 254 -13.99 -4.49 12.65
C GLY A 254 -15.41 -4.83 12.19
N ASN A 255 -16.41 -4.18 12.80
CA ASN A 255 -17.82 -4.30 12.41
C ASN A 255 -18.40 -5.72 12.51
N GLY A 256 -17.87 -6.56 13.40
CA GLY A 256 -18.30 -7.94 13.59
C GLY A 256 -17.62 -8.96 12.66
N TYR A 257 -16.58 -8.54 11.90
CA TYR A 257 -15.79 -9.41 11.03
C TYR A 257 -14.44 -9.83 11.64
N GLU A 258 -14.25 -9.64 12.94
CA GLU A 258 -12.98 -9.88 13.63
C GLU A 258 -12.48 -11.30 13.41
N LEU A 259 -13.34 -12.30 13.66
CA LEU A 259 -13.01 -13.72 13.48
C LEU A 259 -13.04 -14.19 12.01
N GLU A 260 -13.49 -13.35 11.12
CA GLU A 260 -13.52 -13.57 9.66
C GLU A 260 -12.36 -12.87 8.95
N THR A 261 -11.46 -12.21 9.71
CA THR A 261 -10.26 -11.56 9.15
C THR A 261 -9.45 -12.58 8.38
N ASN A 262 -9.14 -12.21 7.14
CA ASN A 262 -8.47 -13.09 6.18
C ASN A 262 -6.97 -12.84 6.13
N GLY A 263 -6.20 -13.92 5.94
CA GLY A 263 -4.74 -13.89 5.95
C GLY A 263 -4.08 -13.68 4.58
N HIS A 264 -4.85 -13.46 3.52
CA HIS A 264 -4.26 -13.31 2.20
C HIS A 264 -3.50 -12.01 2.04
N ASP A 265 -3.97 -10.88 2.59
CA ASP A 265 -3.23 -9.63 2.51
C ASP A 265 -3.61 -8.62 3.60
N VAL A 266 -2.64 -7.79 3.97
CA VAL A 266 -2.77 -6.57 4.76
C VAL A 266 -1.77 -5.54 4.27
N GLN A 267 -2.19 -4.28 4.20
CA GLN A 267 -1.34 -3.14 3.89
C GLN A 267 -1.42 -2.12 5.02
N MET A 268 -0.28 -1.79 5.63
CA MET A 268 -0.17 -0.80 6.70
C MET A 268 0.58 0.41 6.18
N TYR A 269 -0.06 1.57 6.19
CA TYR A 269 0.45 2.79 5.58
C TYR A 269 1.09 3.73 6.60
N ALA A 270 1.96 4.61 6.13
CA ALA A 270 2.66 5.59 6.97
C ALA A 270 1.74 6.63 7.62
N ASP A 271 0.54 6.81 7.08
CA ASP A 271 -0.51 7.66 7.66
C ASP A 271 -1.28 6.99 8.81
N GLY A 272 -0.91 5.78 9.22
CA GLY A 272 -1.55 5.01 10.28
C GLY A 272 -2.74 4.17 9.83
N HIS A 273 -3.19 4.31 8.59
CA HIS A 273 -4.29 3.52 8.05
C HIS A 273 -3.86 2.09 7.74
N ILE A 274 -4.81 1.18 7.87
CA ILE A 274 -4.62 -0.25 7.56
C ILE A 274 -5.73 -0.69 6.63
N LEU A 275 -5.34 -1.28 5.50
CA LEU A 275 -6.24 -1.88 4.54
C LEU A 275 -6.13 -3.41 4.65
N LEU A 276 -7.25 -4.08 4.89
CA LEU A 276 -7.30 -5.52 5.13
C LEU A 276 -8.61 -6.15 4.65
N MET A 277 -8.68 -7.48 4.69
CA MET A 277 -9.76 -8.27 4.14
C MET A 277 -10.40 -9.19 5.17
N ALA A 278 -11.68 -9.52 4.96
CA ALA A 278 -12.36 -10.63 5.61
C ALA A 278 -13.12 -11.49 4.58
N LEU A 279 -13.33 -12.76 4.91
CA LEU A 279 -14.20 -13.65 4.17
C LEU A 279 -15.48 -13.88 4.99
N ASN A 280 -16.60 -13.44 4.43
CA ASN A 280 -17.90 -13.51 5.11
C ASN A 280 -18.77 -14.63 4.54
N ASN A 281 -19.00 -15.67 5.32
CA ASN A 281 -19.86 -16.78 4.95
C ASN A 281 -21.34 -16.43 5.17
N GLN A 282 -22.18 -16.76 4.18
CA GLN A 282 -23.62 -16.69 4.26
C GLN A 282 -24.24 -18.00 3.77
N THR A 283 -25.36 -18.40 4.36
CA THR A 283 -26.15 -19.50 3.83
C THR A 283 -27.11 -18.97 2.78
N ILE A 284 -26.93 -19.39 1.53
CA ILE A 284 -27.63 -18.87 0.36
C ILE A 284 -28.38 -20.04 -0.34
N ASP A 285 -29.60 -19.78 -0.78
CA ASP A 285 -30.31 -20.70 -1.68
C ASP A 285 -29.72 -20.59 -3.10
N MET A 286 -28.97 -21.63 -3.48
CA MET A 286 -28.29 -21.72 -4.76
C MET A 286 -29.10 -22.54 -5.80
N THR A 287 -30.36 -22.90 -5.52
CA THR A 287 -31.19 -23.71 -6.42
C THR A 287 -31.39 -23.06 -7.79
N ALA A 288 -31.44 -21.73 -7.86
CA ALA A 288 -31.52 -21.01 -9.13
C ALA A 288 -30.28 -21.23 -10.04
N TYR A 289 -29.17 -21.67 -9.46
CA TYR A 289 -27.93 -22.01 -10.16
C TYR A 289 -27.70 -23.52 -10.26
N GLY A 290 -28.70 -24.32 -9.89
CA GLY A 290 -28.62 -25.79 -9.84
C GLY A 290 -27.87 -26.32 -8.60
N GLY A 291 -27.60 -25.48 -7.62
CA GLY A 291 -26.92 -25.81 -6.36
C GLY A 291 -27.87 -26.19 -5.23
N GLN A 292 -27.38 -26.18 -4.01
CA GLN A 292 -28.12 -26.55 -2.81
C GLN A 292 -28.94 -25.38 -2.24
N PRO A 293 -30.10 -25.63 -1.60
CA PRO A 293 -30.90 -24.55 -1.02
C PRO A 293 -30.28 -23.92 0.23
N ASN A 294 -29.25 -24.51 0.77
CA ASN A 294 -28.53 -24.06 1.97
C ASN A 294 -27.02 -24.07 1.78
N ALA A 295 -26.51 -23.71 0.60
CA ALA A 295 -25.10 -23.67 0.32
C ALA A 295 -24.42 -22.59 1.19
N THR A 296 -23.20 -22.88 1.63
CA THR A 296 -22.30 -21.87 2.23
C THR A 296 -21.62 -21.11 1.12
N VAL A 297 -21.91 -19.81 1.01
CA VAL A 297 -21.32 -18.92 0.00
C VAL A 297 -20.44 -17.90 0.71
N LYS A 298 -19.21 -17.73 0.21
CA LYS A 298 -18.23 -16.78 0.76
C LYS A 298 -18.22 -15.48 -0.05
N GLY A 299 -18.42 -14.38 0.64
CA GLY A 299 -18.22 -13.03 0.11
C GLY A 299 -16.94 -12.40 0.63
N LEU A 300 -16.38 -11.50 -0.13
CA LEU A 300 -15.19 -10.71 0.22
C LEU A 300 -15.62 -9.38 0.86
N ILE A 301 -14.97 -9.05 1.96
CA ILE A 301 -15.08 -7.75 2.64
C ILE A 301 -13.72 -7.07 2.59
N ILE A 302 -13.68 -5.81 2.16
CA ILE A 302 -12.50 -4.94 2.24
C ILE A 302 -12.78 -3.88 3.28
N GLN A 303 -11.88 -3.69 4.22
CA GLN A 303 -11.97 -2.61 5.21
C GLN A 303 -10.72 -1.77 5.25
N GLU A 304 -10.89 -0.48 5.46
CA GLU A 304 -9.84 0.43 5.88
C GLU A 304 -10.11 0.87 7.31
N LEU A 305 -9.11 0.67 8.16
CA LEU A 305 -9.11 1.15 9.54
C LEU A 305 -8.24 2.40 9.62
N ASP A 306 -8.66 3.38 10.42
CA ASP A 306 -7.82 4.52 10.77
C ASP A 306 -6.83 4.21 11.92
N GLU A 307 -6.08 5.20 12.36
CA GLU A 307 -5.13 5.08 13.48
C GLU A 307 -5.78 4.62 14.80
N ASN A 308 -7.08 4.87 14.97
CA ASN A 308 -7.86 4.46 16.15
C ASN A 308 -8.45 3.05 16.02
N ARG A 309 -8.17 2.35 14.93
CA ARG A 309 -8.75 1.04 14.58
C ARG A 309 -10.27 1.08 14.31
N ASP A 310 -10.82 2.24 14.03
CA ASP A 310 -12.20 2.33 13.58
C ASP A 310 -12.29 2.11 12.06
N VAL A 311 -13.32 1.38 11.63
CA VAL A 311 -13.60 1.18 10.20
C VAL A 311 -14.06 2.50 9.60
N VAL A 312 -13.28 3.06 8.68
CA VAL A 312 -13.54 4.33 7.98
C VAL A 312 -13.96 4.13 6.52
N PHE A 313 -13.75 2.94 6.00
CA PHE A 313 -14.25 2.48 4.70
C PHE A 313 -14.53 0.98 4.76
N GLN A 314 -15.63 0.54 4.17
CA GLN A 314 -16.00 -0.88 4.05
C GLN A 314 -16.67 -1.13 2.70
N TRP A 315 -16.10 -2.04 1.93
CA TRP A 315 -16.65 -2.49 0.66
C TRP A 315 -16.94 -4.00 0.74
N ARG A 316 -18.03 -4.45 0.13
CA ARG A 316 -18.47 -5.84 0.22
C ARG A 316 -18.82 -6.37 -1.16
N SER A 317 -18.31 -7.53 -1.51
CA SER A 317 -18.67 -8.20 -2.77
C SER A 317 -20.17 -8.48 -2.89
N TRP A 318 -20.87 -8.70 -1.78
CA TRP A 318 -22.32 -8.90 -1.71
C TRP A 318 -23.14 -7.74 -2.31
N ASP A 319 -22.57 -6.55 -2.33
CA ASP A 319 -23.26 -5.33 -2.76
C ASP A 319 -22.89 -4.92 -4.20
N HIS A 320 -21.83 -5.54 -4.79
CA HIS A 320 -21.22 -5.08 -6.04
C HIS A 320 -21.00 -6.17 -7.08
N PHE A 321 -20.85 -7.43 -6.69
CA PHE A 321 -20.62 -8.56 -7.58
C PHE A 321 -21.83 -9.50 -7.64
N LEU A 322 -22.04 -10.12 -8.78
CA LEU A 322 -22.98 -11.23 -8.93
C LEU A 322 -22.26 -12.55 -8.63
N LEU A 323 -22.98 -13.56 -8.14
CA LEU A 323 -22.43 -14.90 -7.97
C LEU A 323 -21.95 -15.50 -9.31
N THR A 324 -22.60 -15.12 -10.41
CA THR A 324 -22.25 -15.52 -11.77
C THR A 324 -21.02 -14.82 -12.35
N ASP A 325 -20.43 -13.88 -11.62
CA ASP A 325 -19.14 -13.28 -12.00
C ASP A 325 -17.97 -14.24 -11.71
N ALA A 326 -18.21 -15.32 -10.97
CA ALA A 326 -17.25 -16.39 -10.76
C ALA A 326 -16.85 -17.05 -12.08
N ASN A 327 -15.57 -17.41 -12.20
CA ASN A 327 -15.06 -18.09 -13.38
C ASN A 327 -15.68 -19.51 -13.55
N ALA A 328 -15.54 -20.10 -14.73
CA ALA A 328 -16.12 -21.40 -15.06
C ALA A 328 -15.59 -22.57 -14.20
N PHE A 329 -14.48 -22.37 -13.47
CA PHE A 329 -13.87 -23.38 -12.60
C PHE A 329 -14.31 -23.27 -11.14
N THR A 330 -15.24 -22.36 -10.85
CA THR A 330 -15.87 -22.17 -9.55
C THR A 330 -17.35 -22.58 -9.64
N PRO A 331 -17.70 -23.88 -9.48
CA PRO A 331 -19.05 -24.35 -9.71
C PRO A 331 -20.01 -23.81 -8.65
N LEU A 332 -21.02 -23.06 -9.08
CA LEU A 332 -22.10 -22.55 -8.22
C LEU A 332 -23.03 -23.66 -7.69
N THR A 333 -22.83 -24.88 -8.17
CA THR A 333 -23.59 -26.07 -7.73
C THR A 333 -23.03 -26.71 -6.46
N ASN A 334 -21.86 -26.30 -6.02
CA ASN A 334 -21.24 -26.85 -4.81
C ASN A 334 -22.00 -26.43 -3.54
N SER A 335 -21.85 -27.23 -2.49
CA SER A 335 -22.35 -26.87 -1.15
C SER A 335 -21.55 -25.79 -0.45
N ASN A 336 -20.29 -25.57 -0.90
CA ASN A 336 -19.40 -24.51 -0.46
C ASN A 336 -18.91 -23.76 -1.71
N VAL A 337 -19.24 -22.47 -1.80
CA VAL A 337 -18.94 -21.64 -2.98
C VAL A 337 -18.17 -20.41 -2.56
N ASP A 338 -16.89 -20.35 -2.93
CA ASP A 338 -16.07 -19.15 -2.82
C ASP A 338 -16.01 -18.45 -4.19
N TYR A 339 -16.96 -17.55 -4.45
CA TYR A 339 -17.11 -16.99 -5.80
C TYR A 339 -16.12 -15.87 -6.12
N VAL A 340 -15.46 -15.28 -5.12
CA VAL A 340 -14.51 -14.17 -5.29
C VAL A 340 -13.09 -14.62 -5.02
N HIS A 341 -12.81 -15.15 -3.82
CA HIS A 341 -11.50 -15.49 -3.33
C HIS A 341 -10.50 -14.35 -3.49
N GLY A 342 -10.70 -13.25 -2.74
CA GLY A 342 -9.79 -12.10 -2.73
C GLY A 342 -8.43 -12.48 -2.16
N ASN A 343 -7.34 -12.20 -2.88
CA ASN A 343 -6.01 -12.57 -2.44
C ASN A 343 -5.00 -11.42 -2.38
N ALA A 344 -5.35 -10.25 -2.86
CA ALA A 344 -4.53 -9.06 -2.70
C ALA A 344 -5.41 -7.81 -2.61
N VAL A 345 -4.96 -6.85 -1.82
CA VAL A 345 -5.57 -5.53 -1.71
C VAL A 345 -4.46 -4.47 -1.68
N GLU A 346 -4.65 -3.36 -2.40
CA GLU A 346 -3.71 -2.26 -2.40
C GLU A 346 -4.41 -0.92 -2.55
N ARG A 347 -3.96 0.10 -1.80
CA ARG A 347 -4.29 1.50 -2.08
C ARG A 347 -3.39 1.98 -3.20
N ASP A 348 -4.00 2.26 -4.36
CA ASP A 348 -3.32 2.73 -5.57
C ASP A 348 -2.77 4.16 -5.38
N THR A 349 -1.92 4.59 -6.29
CA THR A 349 -1.26 5.92 -6.24
C THR A 349 -2.24 7.10 -6.33
N ASP A 350 -3.41 6.89 -6.92
CA ASP A 350 -4.52 7.87 -6.96
C ASP A 350 -5.42 7.84 -5.71
N GLY A 351 -5.09 7.00 -4.71
CA GLY A 351 -5.83 6.83 -3.47
C GLY A 351 -7.00 5.85 -3.55
N ASN A 352 -7.35 5.33 -4.72
CA ASN A 352 -8.37 4.30 -4.90
C ASN A 352 -7.83 2.91 -4.50
N ILE A 353 -8.70 1.91 -4.47
CA ILE A 353 -8.34 0.57 -4.01
C ILE A 353 -8.36 -0.41 -5.18
N MET A 354 -7.30 -1.21 -5.33
CA MET A 354 -7.27 -2.36 -6.23
C MET A 354 -7.39 -3.65 -5.44
N ILE A 355 -8.15 -4.62 -5.96
CA ILE A 355 -8.26 -5.97 -5.42
C ILE A 355 -7.98 -7.00 -6.52
N SER A 356 -7.42 -8.14 -6.13
CA SER A 356 -7.28 -9.33 -6.99
C SER A 356 -8.25 -10.40 -6.52
N SER A 357 -9.17 -10.78 -7.40
CA SER A 357 -10.23 -11.77 -7.18
C SER A 357 -9.88 -13.05 -7.97
N ARG A 358 -9.29 -14.04 -7.27
CA ARG A 358 -8.77 -15.28 -7.87
C ARG A 358 -9.85 -16.07 -8.63
N ASN A 359 -10.98 -16.30 -7.98
CA ASN A 359 -12.05 -17.14 -8.54
C ASN A 359 -12.94 -16.40 -9.54
N MET A 360 -12.60 -15.17 -9.86
CA MET A 360 -13.17 -14.37 -10.94
C MET A 360 -12.19 -14.17 -12.09
N ASP A 361 -10.92 -14.57 -11.95
CA ASP A 361 -9.85 -14.24 -12.88
C ASP A 361 -9.76 -12.71 -13.12
N GLU A 362 -9.95 -11.90 -12.08
CA GLU A 362 -10.22 -10.47 -12.22
C GLU A 362 -9.40 -9.59 -11.26
N ILE A 363 -9.01 -8.43 -11.78
CA ILE A 363 -8.53 -7.28 -10.99
C ILE A 363 -9.61 -6.19 -11.05
N THR A 364 -10.04 -5.71 -9.90
CA THR A 364 -11.06 -4.66 -9.80
C THR A 364 -10.48 -3.43 -9.14
N LYS A 365 -10.76 -2.23 -9.69
CA LYS A 365 -10.46 -0.96 -9.05
C LYS A 365 -11.72 -0.33 -8.47
N ILE A 366 -11.65 0.07 -7.21
CA ILE A 366 -12.76 0.59 -6.42
C ILE A 366 -12.46 2.05 -6.06
N ASN A 367 -13.42 2.92 -6.27
CA ASN A 367 -13.36 4.32 -5.84
C ASN A 367 -13.47 4.40 -4.31
N ARG A 368 -12.40 4.82 -3.64
CA ARG A 368 -12.37 4.93 -2.18
C ARG A 368 -13.27 6.05 -1.62
N GLU A 369 -13.69 7.02 -2.46
CA GLU A 369 -14.57 8.12 -2.05
C GLU A 369 -16.06 7.77 -2.20
N THR A 370 -16.41 6.81 -3.09
CA THR A 370 -17.81 6.48 -3.39
C THR A 370 -18.17 5.01 -3.15
N GLY A 371 -17.18 4.11 -3.07
CA GLY A 371 -17.40 2.66 -3.03
C GLY A 371 -17.71 2.03 -4.39
N GLU A 372 -17.88 2.82 -5.45
CA GLU A 372 -18.23 2.32 -6.78
C GLU A 372 -17.03 1.67 -7.49
N ILE A 373 -17.30 0.70 -8.33
CA ILE A 373 -16.29 0.09 -9.20
C ILE A 373 -15.92 1.08 -10.30
N ILE A 374 -14.61 1.39 -10.41
CA ILE A 374 -14.06 2.26 -11.46
C ILE A 374 -13.85 1.45 -12.74
N TRP A 375 -13.28 0.25 -12.61
CA TRP A 375 -13.07 -0.66 -13.72
C TRP A 375 -12.81 -2.10 -13.25
N ARG A 376 -12.99 -3.03 -14.20
CA ARG A 376 -12.74 -4.46 -14.04
C ARG A 376 -11.83 -4.94 -15.18
N MET A 377 -10.76 -5.66 -14.88
CA MET A 377 -9.76 -6.16 -15.82
C MET A 377 -9.62 -7.67 -15.67
N GLY A 378 -9.81 -8.40 -16.73
CA GLY A 378 -9.89 -9.87 -16.74
C GLY A 378 -11.29 -10.39 -16.39
N GLY A 379 -11.44 -11.72 -16.36
CA GLY A 379 -12.68 -12.40 -16.02
C GLY A 379 -13.84 -12.15 -16.98
N GLU A 380 -15.03 -12.56 -16.55
CA GLU A 380 -16.28 -12.49 -17.35
C GLU A 380 -16.72 -11.05 -17.64
N ASN A 381 -16.35 -10.09 -16.77
CA ASN A 381 -16.76 -8.69 -16.89
C ASN A 381 -15.60 -7.78 -17.33
N ASN A 382 -14.64 -8.33 -18.05
CA ASN A 382 -13.47 -7.61 -18.52
C ASN A 382 -13.85 -6.39 -19.38
N GLN A 383 -13.28 -5.24 -19.03
CA GLN A 383 -13.46 -3.98 -19.74
C GLN A 383 -12.23 -3.60 -20.57
N PHE A 384 -11.10 -4.31 -20.43
CA PHE A 384 -9.84 -3.94 -21.06
C PHE A 384 -9.59 -4.71 -22.36
N THR A 385 -8.99 -4.02 -23.32
CA THR A 385 -8.35 -4.65 -24.47
C THR A 385 -6.91 -4.98 -24.09
N PHE A 386 -6.55 -6.26 -24.16
CA PHE A 386 -5.17 -6.69 -23.92
C PHE A 386 -4.34 -6.58 -25.19
N VAL A 387 -3.13 -6.02 -25.06
CA VAL A 387 -2.16 -5.83 -26.13
C VAL A 387 -0.86 -6.55 -25.77
N ASN A 388 -0.25 -7.22 -26.74
CA ASN A 388 0.98 -8.01 -26.61
C ASN A 388 0.88 -9.21 -25.64
N ASP A 389 -0.29 -9.56 -25.16
CA ASP A 389 -0.53 -10.75 -24.37
C ASP A 389 -1.35 -11.75 -25.18
N ASN A 390 -0.66 -12.76 -25.70
CA ASN A 390 -1.23 -13.78 -26.56
C ASN A 390 -1.67 -15.05 -25.79
N ILE A 391 -1.54 -15.05 -24.46
CA ILE A 391 -2.02 -16.15 -23.63
C ILE A 391 -3.54 -16.08 -23.56
N PRO A 392 -4.27 -17.17 -23.82
CA PRO A 392 -5.72 -17.19 -23.65
C PRO A 392 -6.10 -16.73 -22.22
N GLU A 393 -7.14 -15.87 -22.15
CA GLU A 393 -7.64 -15.22 -20.94
C GLU A 393 -6.58 -14.39 -20.16
N HIS A 394 -5.40 -14.17 -20.73
CA HIS A 394 -4.33 -13.30 -20.24
C HIS A 394 -3.74 -13.70 -18.88
N PHE A 395 -4.55 -13.98 -17.88
CA PHE A 395 -4.18 -14.56 -16.59
C PHE A 395 -5.35 -15.37 -16.02
N ARG A 396 -5.01 -16.40 -15.22
CA ARG A 396 -5.98 -17.24 -14.53
C ARG A 396 -5.55 -17.51 -13.09
N LEU A 397 -6.51 -17.41 -12.19
CA LEU A 397 -6.36 -17.64 -10.76
C LEU A 397 -5.18 -16.85 -10.17
N GLN A 398 -4.94 -15.65 -10.70
CA GLN A 398 -3.82 -14.77 -10.41
C GLN A 398 -3.73 -14.37 -8.94
N HIS A 399 -2.52 -13.95 -8.53
CA HIS A 399 -2.23 -13.44 -7.20
C HIS A 399 -1.45 -12.12 -7.25
N ASP A 400 -1.52 -11.36 -6.16
CA ASP A 400 -0.61 -10.29 -5.79
C ASP A 400 -0.55 -9.13 -6.79
N ILE A 401 -1.71 -8.52 -7.12
CA ILE A 401 -1.73 -7.26 -7.88
C ILE A 401 -1.00 -6.15 -7.12
N ARG A 402 -0.04 -5.45 -7.78
CA ARG A 402 0.69 -4.32 -7.19
C ARG A 402 0.90 -3.21 -8.20
N ARG A 403 0.71 -1.96 -7.77
CA ARG A 403 1.06 -0.76 -8.56
C ARG A 403 2.54 -0.44 -8.40
N LEU A 404 3.22 -0.26 -9.49
CA LEU A 404 4.62 0.16 -9.53
C LEU A 404 4.76 1.69 -9.56
N PRO A 405 5.93 2.23 -9.14
CA PRO A 405 6.18 3.68 -9.22
C PRO A 405 6.11 4.28 -10.61
N ASN A 406 6.33 3.48 -11.67
CA ASN A 406 6.22 3.90 -13.07
C ASN A 406 4.76 3.92 -13.59
N GLY A 407 3.78 3.60 -12.74
CA GLY A 407 2.37 3.53 -13.08
C GLY A 407 1.89 2.20 -13.65
N ASN A 408 2.78 1.26 -13.95
CA ASN A 408 2.42 -0.08 -14.36
C ASN A 408 1.90 -0.91 -13.18
N VAL A 409 1.33 -2.06 -13.48
CA VAL A 409 0.95 -3.05 -12.45
C VAL A 409 1.66 -4.38 -12.68
N THR A 410 2.02 -5.05 -11.59
CA THR A 410 2.49 -6.44 -11.62
C THR A 410 1.45 -7.35 -11.01
N LEU A 411 1.42 -8.58 -11.50
CA LEU A 411 0.70 -9.71 -10.90
C LEU A 411 1.44 -11.01 -11.19
N LEU A 412 1.15 -12.03 -10.40
CA LEU A 412 1.53 -13.39 -10.74
C LEU A 412 0.33 -14.13 -11.32
N ASN A 413 0.45 -14.55 -12.58
CA ASN A 413 -0.48 -15.47 -13.23
C ASN A 413 -0.16 -16.89 -12.80
N ASN A 414 -1.05 -17.54 -12.06
CA ASN A 414 -0.84 -18.94 -11.67
C ASN A 414 -0.99 -19.89 -12.87
N GLY A 415 -1.82 -19.55 -13.86
CA GLY A 415 -1.95 -20.31 -15.10
C GLY A 415 -2.72 -21.62 -14.95
N ASN A 416 -3.54 -21.77 -13.91
CA ASN A 416 -4.39 -22.95 -13.72
C ASN A 416 -5.38 -23.10 -14.88
N TYR A 417 -5.66 -24.34 -15.24
CA TYR A 417 -6.63 -24.69 -16.30
C TYR A 417 -6.27 -24.16 -17.70
N LEU A 418 -5.07 -23.62 -17.89
CA LEU A 418 -4.55 -23.36 -19.22
C LEU A 418 -4.17 -24.68 -19.91
N PRO A 419 -4.16 -24.74 -21.26
CA PRO A 419 -3.75 -25.95 -21.98
C PRO A 419 -2.36 -26.46 -21.60
N VAL A 420 -1.45 -25.56 -21.26
CA VAL A 420 -0.16 -25.82 -20.62
C VAL A 420 -0.16 -25.07 -19.29
N GLN A 421 -0.15 -25.83 -18.19
CA GLN A 421 -0.10 -25.23 -16.85
C GLN A 421 1.33 -24.77 -16.57
N ILE A 422 1.52 -23.47 -16.58
CA ILE A 422 2.77 -22.78 -16.27
C ILE A 422 2.44 -21.45 -15.61
N SER A 423 3.20 -21.10 -14.58
CA SER A 423 3.03 -19.81 -13.92
C SER A 423 3.96 -18.75 -14.48
N SER A 424 3.50 -17.49 -14.47
CA SER A 424 4.29 -16.39 -15.00
C SER A 424 4.10 -15.11 -14.20
N ALA A 425 5.19 -14.38 -13.97
CA ALA A 425 5.15 -13.02 -13.47
C ALA A 425 4.89 -12.07 -14.64
N LYS A 426 3.93 -11.16 -14.51
CA LYS A 426 3.52 -10.25 -15.57
C LYS A 426 3.54 -8.79 -15.10
N GLU A 427 3.90 -7.89 -16.01
CA GLU A 427 3.78 -6.45 -15.82
C GLU A 427 2.97 -5.85 -16.98
N TYR A 428 1.92 -5.08 -16.65
CA TYR A 428 1.08 -4.39 -17.61
C TYR A 428 1.19 -2.88 -17.43
N HIS A 429 1.29 -2.19 -18.54
CA HIS A 429 0.99 -0.77 -18.64
C HIS A 429 -0.52 -0.60 -18.83
N LEU A 430 -1.17 0.19 -17.97
CA LEU A 430 -2.61 0.42 -18.01
C LEU A 430 -2.94 1.82 -18.53
N ASP A 431 -3.62 1.90 -19.67
CA ASP A 431 -4.37 3.08 -20.06
C ASP A 431 -5.79 2.92 -19.48
N GLU A 432 -5.98 3.45 -18.29
CA GLU A 432 -7.25 3.33 -17.56
C GLU A 432 -8.40 4.12 -18.20
N VAL A 433 -8.11 5.12 -19.05
CA VAL A 433 -9.10 5.91 -19.77
C VAL A 433 -9.65 5.12 -20.96
N ASN A 434 -8.75 4.62 -21.82
CA ASN A 434 -9.13 3.86 -23.02
C ASN A 434 -9.32 2.37 -22.75
N LYS A 435 -9.10 1.93 -21.51
CA LYS A 435 -9.21 0.52 -21.10
C LYS A 435 -8.31 -0.40 -21.92
N ILE A 436 -7.02 -0.05 -21.99
CA ILE A 436 -6.00 -0.85 -22.67
C ILE A 436 -4.99 -1.35 -21.64
N ALA A 437 -4.77 -2.66 -21.61
CA ALA A 437 -3.76 -3.32 -20.81
C ALA A 437 -2.66 -3.86 -21.74
N THR A 438 -1.51 -3.21 -21.78
CA THR A 438 -0.38 -3.62 -22.61
C THR A 438 0.61 -4.43 -21.78
N LEU A 439 0.83 -5.70 -22.14
CA LEU A 439 1.88 -6.51 -21.53
C LEU A 439 3.24 -5.92 -21.93
N VAL A 440 3.99 -5.40 -20.95
CA VAL A 440 5.29 -4.76 -21.19
C VAL A 440 6.45 -5.65 -20.75
N TRP A 441 6.20 -6.59 -19.84
CA TRP A 441 7.18 -7.57 -19.40
C TRP A 441 6.46 -8.81 -18.84
N TYR A 442 7.06 -10.00 -19.11
CA TYR A 442 6.64 -11.22 -18.43
C TYR A 442 7.83 -12.17 -18.28
N TYR A 443 7.73 -13.08 -17.32
CA TYR A 443 8.72 -14.10 -17.07
C TYR A 443 8.04 -15.42 -16.71
N GLU A 444 8.47 -16.48 -17.39
CA GLU A 444 8.24 -17.88 -17.07
C GLU A 444 9.58 -18.50 -16.73
N HIS A 445 9.62 -19.29 -15.66
CA HIS A 445 10.86 -20.00 -15.31
C HIS A 445 11.17 -21.05 -16.38
N PRO A 446 12.45 -21.20 -16.82
CA PRO A 446 12.87 -22.31 -17.66
C PRO A 446 12.49 -23.67 -17.04
N ASP A 447 12.26 -24.67 -17.87
CA ASP A 447 11.97 -26.01 -17.38
C ASP A 447 13.11 -26.54 -16.52
N VAL A 448 12.78 -27.10 -15.37
CA VAL A 448 13.75 -27.78 -14.50
C VAL A 448 13.62 -29.29 -14.74
N ASP A 449 14.65 -29.90 -15.30
CA ASP A 449 14.65 -31.33 -15.68
C ASP A 449 13.43 -31.74 -16.55
N GLY A 450 12.99 -30.84 -17.43
CA GLY A 450 11.82 -31.04 -18.30
C GLY A 450 10.48 -30.82 -17.62
N VAL A 451 10.46 -30.31 -16.38
CA VAL A 451 9.26 -30.01 -15.63
C VAL A 451 9.00 -28.49 -15.62
N LYS A 452 7.76 -28.08 -15.94
CA LYS A 452 7.31 -26.69 -15.85
C LYS A 452 7.21 -26.24 -14.40
N VAL A 453 7.62 -24.99 -14.11
CA VAL A 453 7.35 -24.36 -12.82
C VAL A 453 5.89 -23.87 -12.82
N PHE A 454 5.08 -24.57 -12.07
CA PHE A 454 3.63 -24.31 -11.96
C PHE A 454 3.22 -24.17 -10.50
N ALA A 455 2.77 -22.97 -10.14
CA ALA A 455 2.21 -22.63 -8.84
C ALA A 455 0.67 -22.74 -8.88
N LYS A 456 0.11 -23.79 -8.33
CA LYS A 456 -1.36 -23.97 -8.32
C LYS A 456 -2.14 -22.94 -7.49
N GLY A 457 -1.44 -22.21 -6.62
CA GLY A 457 -1.99 -21.15 -5.76
C GLY A 457 -0.89 -20.38 -5.04
N SER A 458 -1.27 -19.33 -4.31
CA SER A 458 -0.32 -18.42 -3.65
C SER A 458 0.61 -17.73 -4.68
N ALA A 459 1.79 -17.32 -4.26
CA ALA A 459 2.81 -16.69 -5.10
C ALA A 459 2.73 -15.16 -5.21
N ASN A 460 3.84 -14.54 -5.58
CA ASN A 460 3.91 -13.11 -5.86
C ASN A 460 5.07 -12.74 -6.80
N ALA A 461 5.02 -11.54 -7.35
CA ALA A 461 6.09 -10.95 -8.15
C ALA A 461 6.36 -9.52 -7.68
N GLN A 462 7.50 -9.31 -7.01
CA GLN A 462 7.92 -8.00 -6.51
C GLN A 462 8.96 -7.37 -7.43
N ARG A 463 8.66 -6.22 -8.04
CA ARG A 463 9.67 -5.42 -8.73
C ARG A 463 10.55 -4.71 -7.72
N LEU A 464 11.86 -4.89 -7.84
CA LEU A 464 12.87 -4.32 -6.96
C LEU A 464 13.38 -2.96 -7.47
N PRO A 465 13.96 -2.11 -6.59
CA PRO A 465 14.41 -0.76 -6.99
C PRO A 465 15.47 -0.72 -8.09
N ASN A 466 16.29 -1.78 -8.24
CA ASN A 466 17.30 -1.90 -9.29
C ASN A 466 16.73 -2.42 -10.63
N GLY A 467 15.42 -2.69 -10.70
CA GLY A 467 14.75 -3.23 -11.88
C GLY A 467 14.61 -4.75 -11.90
N ASN A 468 15.28 -5.48 -11.01
CA ASN A 468 15.10 -6.93 -10.88
C ASN A 468 13.68 -7.26 -10.39
N THR A 469 13.27 -8.52 -10.56
CA THR A 469 12.01 -9.04 -10.03
C THR A 469 12.27 -10.22 -9.12
N MET A 470 11.85 -10.13 -7.88
CA MET A 470 11.76 -11.23 -6.93
C MET A 470 10.44 -11.96 -7.12
N ILE A 471 10.47 -13.26 -7.36
CA ILE A 471 9.31 -14.10 -7.61
C ILE A 471 9.30 -15.21 -6.56
N SER A 472 8.20 -15.35 -5.84
CA SER A 472 7.88 -16.56 -5.08
C SER A 472 6.92 -17.40 -5.90
N TRP A 473 7.24 -18.67 -6.07
CA TRP A 473 6.42 -19.61 -6.83
C TRP A 473 5.29 -20.24 -6.00
N GLY A 474 5.12 -19.82 -4.77
CA GLY A 474 3.99 -20.20 -3.91
C GLY A 474 3.84 -21.70 -3.76
N THR A 475 2.65 -22.20 -4.02
CA THR A 475 2.32 -23.64 -3.95
C THR A 475 2.71 -24.34 -5.25
N ILE A 476 4.00 -24.66 -5.38
CA ILE A 476 4.50 -25.51 -6.47
C ILE A 476 4.15 -26.96 -6.21
N THR A 477 3.92 -27.72 -7.30
CA THR A 477 3.61 -29.15 -7.19
C THR A 477 4.82 -29.93 -6.64
N PHE A 478 4.56 -31.05 -5.96
CA PHE A 478 5.44 -31.91 -5.17
C PHE A 478 6.77 -32.37 -5.81
N ASN A 479 7.22 -31.79 -6.90
CA ASN A 479 8.45 -32.18 -7.55
C ASN A 479 9.66 -31.62 -6.77
N LYS A 480 10.45 -32.54 -6.23
CA LYS A 480 11.73 -32.22 -5.60
C LYS A 480 12.64 -31.47 -6.59
N GLY A 481 13.23 -30.38 -6.15
CA GLY A 481 14.20 -29.63 -6.94
C GLY A 481 13.64 -28.45 -7.76
N LEU A 482 12.31 -28.21 -7.75
CA LEU A 482 11.77 -26.97 -8.34
C LEU A 482 12.09 -25.77 -7.44
N PRO A 483 12.39 -24.61 -8.02
CA PRO A 483 12.70 -23.41 -7.25
C PRO A 483 11.47 -22.90 -6.48
N ASN A 484 11.66 -22.54 -5.22
CA ASN A 484 10.62 -21.87 -4.42
C ASN A 484 10.63 -20.37 -4.63
N MET A 485 11.79 -19.80 -4.86
CA MET A 485 11.98 -18.37 -5.06
C MET A 485 13.07 -18.13 -6.12
N THR A 486 12.82 -17.14 -6.99
CA THR A 486 13.77 -16.77 -8.05
C THR A 486 13.83 -15.25 -8.16
N GLU A 487 15.02 -14.67 -8.23
CA GLU A 487 15.20 -13.27 -8.64
C GLU A 487 15.77 -13.24 -10.05
N VAL A 488 15.16 -12.46 -10.91
CA VAL A 488 15.64 -12.25 -12.28
C VAL A 488 15.96 -10.77 -12.52
N ASP A 489 16.99 -10.53 -13.34
CA ASP A 489 17.31 -9.19 -13.81
C ASP A 489 16.31 -8.70 -14.88
N PRO A 490 16.38 -7.43 -15.35
CA PRO A 490 15.50 -6.94 -16.40
C PRO A 490 15.59 -7.73 -17.72
N ASP A 491 16.75 -8.34 -18.00
CA ASP A 491 16.99 -9.19 -19.19
C ASP A 491 16.53 -10.65 -19.00
N LYS A 492 15.88 -10.93 -17.84
CA LYS A 492 15.33 -12.24 -17.48
C LYS A 492 16.39 -13.32 -17.14
N ASN A 493 17.63 -12.92 -16.84
CA ASN A 493 18.62 -13.85 -16.32
C ASN A 493 18.35 -14.11 -14.84
N ILE A 494 18.45 -15.37 -14.41
CA ILE A 494 18.38 -15.74 -13.00
C ILE A 494 19.63 -15.24 -12.30
N VAL A 495 19.48 -14.32 -11.35
CA VAL A 495 20.58 -13.75 -10.56
C VAL A 495 20.61 -14.27 -9.12
N TRP A 496 19.48 -14.80 -8.65
CA TRP A 496 19.38 -15.47 -7.35
C TRP A 496 18.26 -16.51 -7.39
N GLU A 497 18.48 -17.65 -6.72
CA GLU A 497 17.49 -18.71 -6.66
C GLU A 497 17.65 -19.57 -5.41
N MET A 498 16.53 -19.96 -4.82
CA MET A 498 16.46 -20.81 -3.63
C MET A 498 15.46 -21.94 -3.81
N THR A 499 15.83 -23.11 -3.33
CA THR A 499 14.99 -24.32 -3.28
C THR A 499 15.02 -24.91 -1.88
N PHE A 500 13.87 -25.27 -1.31
CA PHE A 500 13.82 -26.09 -0.09
C PHE A 500 14.25 -27.52 -0.39
N ASP A 501 15.01 -28.12 0.54
CA ASP A 501 15.52 -29.49 0.40
C ASP A 501 14.42 -30.54 0.54
N GLU A 502 13.42 -30.25 1.36
CA GLU A 502 12.33 -31.17 1.64
C GLU A 502 11.15 -30.96 0.69
N PRO A 503 10.58 -32.05 0.13
CA PRO A 503 9.38 -31.98 -0.68
C PRO A 503 8.20 -31.41 0.10
N GLY A 504 7.34 -30.64 -0.57
CA GLY A 504 6.14 -30.04 0.02
C GLY A 504 6.37 -28.77 0.83
N GLN A 505 7.62 -28.33 1.03
CA GLN A 505 7.91 -27.00 1.57
C GLN A 505 7.59 -25.94 0.52
N LYS A 506 6.92 -24.89 0.95
CA LYS A 506 6.49 -23.77 0.11
C LYS A 506 6.45 -22.48 0.90
N THR A 507 6.12 -21.39 0.23
CA THR A 507 5.83 -20.09 0.87
C THR A 507 4.50 -19.56 0.33
N TYR A 508 3.77 -18.81 1.12
CA TYR A 508 2.62 -18.07 0.59
C TYR A 508 3.11 -16.97 -0.37
N ARG A 509 4.01 -16.12 0.13
CA ARG A 509 4.75 -15.10 -0.63
C ARG A 509 6.16 -14.98 -0.09
N ALA A 510 7.05 -14.41 -0.90
CA ALA A 510 8.38 -14.02 -0.48
C ALA A 510 8.72 -12.63 -1.05
N PHE A 511 9.47 -11.86 -0.28
CA PHE A 511 9.80 -10.49 -0.60
C PHE A 511 11.27 -10.23 -0.39
N LYS A 512 11.79 -9.16 -1.00
CA LYS A 512 13.12 -8.65 -0.74
C LYS A 512 13.05 -7.19 -0.35
N PHE A 513 13.64 -6.86 0.81
CA PHE A 513 13.62 -5.50 1.34
C PHE A 513 15.02 -5.05 1.79
N ASP A 514 15.29 -3.76 1.63
CA ASP A 514 16.43 -3.11 2.31
C ASP A 514 16.09 -3.00 3.81
N TRP A 515 16.20 -4.13 4.50
CA TRP A 515 15.91 -4.27 5.91
C TRP A 515 17.17 -4.20 6.74
N ASN A 516 17.25 -3.17 7.55
CA ASN A 516 18.28 -3.09 8.59
C ASN A 516 17.56 -2.72 9.90
N PRO A 517 17.62 -3.57 10.95
CA PRO A 517 17.00 -3.29 12.25
C PRO A 517 17.53 -2.00 12.89
N CYS A 518 18.66 -1.50 12.43
CA CYS A 518 19.16 -0.17 12.70
C CYS A 518 18.59 0.82 11.67
N SER A 519 17.47 1.46 12.01
CA SER A 519 16.72 2.30 11.09
C SER A 519 17.54 3.50 10.59
N ARG A 520 17.41 3.83 9.30
CA ARG A 520 17.91 5.11 8.77
C ARG A 520 17.15 6.27 9.39
N VAL A 521 17.83 7.38 9.56
CA VAL A 521 17.17 8.63 9.97
C VAL A 521 16.27 9.19 8.87
N SER A 522 15.20 9.85 9.28
CA SER A 522 14.24 10.53 8.40
C SER A 522 13.87 11.92 8.96
N GLY A 523 12.97 12.64 8.29
CA GLY A 523 12.44 13.90 8.80
C GLY A 523 13.50 14.99 9.00
N PHE A 524 14.38 15.16 8.00
CA PHE A 524 15.49 16.12 8.06
C PHE A 524 15.00 17.55 8.06
N THR A 525 15.55 18.36 8.97
CA THR A 525 15.37 19.81 8.97
C THR A 525 16.72 20.52 9.08
N MET A 526 16.84 21.62 8.36
CA MET A 526 18.04 22.45 8.34
C MET A 526 17.63 23.88 8.70
N LYS A 527 18.23 24.41 9.75
CA LYS A 527 17.96 25.78 10.21
C LYS A 527 19.25 26.60 10.20
N ALA A 528 19.29 27.56 9.32
CA ALA A 528 20.36 28.54 9.32
C ALA A 528 20.34 29.33 10.65
N ALA A 529 21.51 29.52 11.26
CA ALA A 529 21.62 30.33 12.45
C ALA A 529 21.78 31.83 12.07
N LYS A 530 21.38 32.71 12.95
CA LYS A 530 21.63 34.15 12.77
C LYS A 530 23.12 34.49 12.74
N LYS A 531 23.97 33.61 13.27
CA LYS A 531 25.43 33.81 13.33
C LYS A 531 26.06 33.20 12.06
N PRO A 532 26.90 33.96 11.31
CA PRO A 532 27.61 33.44 10.14
C PRO A 532 28.44 32.18 10.46
N GLY A 533 28.56 31.27 9.50
CA GLY A 533 29.37 30.06 9.68
C GLY A 533 28.74 29.01 10.63
N MET A 534 27.44 29.10 10.91
CA MET A 534 26.76 28.15 11.77
C MET A 534 25.45 27.67 11.13
N ILE A 535 25.18 26.35 11.20
CA ILE A 535 23.93 25.73 10.82
C ILE A 535 23.50 24.71 11.89
N GLN A 536 22.22 24.56 12.11
CA GLN A 536 21.66 23.46 12.88
C GLN A 536 21.00 22.45 11.94
N LEU A 537 21.45 21.22 12.02
CA LEU A 537 20.83 20.07 11.39
C LEU A 537 20.04 19.31 12.45
N SER A 538 18.86 18.83 12.10
CA SER A 538 18.05 17.97 12.98
C SER A 538 17.25 16.96 12.14
N TRP A 539 16.84 15.87 12.77
CA TRP A 539 16.13 14.75 12.17
C TRP A 539 15.24 14.08 13.21
N GLN A 540 14.35 13.21 12.76
CA GLN A 540 13.56 12.38 13.66
C GLN A 540 14.46 11.30 14.30
N PRO A 541 14.28 11.00 15.60
CA PRO A 541 15.00 9.90 16.24
C PRO A 541 14.76 8.59 15.50
N ALA A 542 15.83 7.86 15.18
CA ALA A 542 15.73 6.53 14.60
C ALA A 542 15.58 5.47 15.69
N THR A 543 14.74 4.47 15.48
CA THR A 543 14.53 3.36 16.41
C THR A 543 15.84 2.62 16.64
N GLY A 544 16.14 2.26 17.89
CA GLY A 544 17.36 1.55 18.28
C GLY A 544 18.63 2.41 18.28
N ALA A 545 18.54 3.71 17.94
CA ALA A 545 19.71 4.58 17.88
C ALA A 545 20.37 4.82 19.24
N ILE A 546 21.64 4.45 19.38
CA ILE A 546 22.50 4.85 20.52
C ILE A 546 23.32 6.10 20.20
N SER A 547 23.59 6.35 18.92
CA SER A 547 24.24 7.56 18.41
C SER A 547 24.08 7.69 16.90
N TYR A 548 24.54 8.82 16.37
CA TYR A 548 24.51 9.14 14.94
C TYR A 548 25.89 9.57 14.47
N LEU A 549 26.32 9.08 13.30
CA LEU A 549 27.52 9.58 12.62
C LEU A 549 27.08 10.55 11.52
N VAL A 550 27.37 11.83 11.72
CA VAL A 550 27.10 12.90 10.77
C VAL A 550 28.39 13.21 10.01
N ASN A 551 28.37 13.00 8.70
CA ASN A 551 29.42 13.44 7.78
C ASN A 551 29.03 14.76 7.15
N TYR A 552 29.97 15.67 7.02
CA TYR A 552 29.78 16.89 6.24
C TYR A 552 31.12 17.33 5.62
N ARG A 553 31.04 18.02 4.49
CA ARG A 553 32.20 18.61 3.83
C ARG A 553 31.74 19.78 2.95
N GLN A 554 32.68 20.65 2.60
CA GLN A 554 32.47 21.65 1.55
C GLN A 554 32.27 20.91 0.21
N VAL A 555 31.34 21.39 -0.61
CA VAL A 555 31.13 20.83 -1.94
C VAL A 555 32.39 20.91 -2.77
N GLY A 556 32.77 19.81 -3.39
CA GLY A 556 34.03 19.69 -4.14
C GLY A 556 35.26 19.31 -3.29
N SER A 557 35.14 19.25 -1.96
CA SER A 557 36.21 18.74 -1.09
C SER A 557 36.26 17.20 -1.12
N GLY A 558 37.47 16.63 -1.20
CA GLY A 558 37.65 15.17 -1.15
C GLY A 558 37.47 14.54 0.24
N THR A 559 37.45 15.34 1.32
CA THR A 559 37.50 14.80 2.69
C THR A 559 36.26 15.09 3.48
N TRP A 560 35.65 14.05 4.04
CA TRP A 560 34.51 14.12 4.96
C TRP A 560 34.98 14.41 6.40
N ILE A 561 34.30 15.33 7.08
CA ILE A 561 34.42 15.55 8.52
C ILE A 561 33.31 14.80 9.20
N THR A 562 33.65 13.85 10.09
CA THR A 562 32.70 13.00 10.79
C THR A 562 32.50 13.45 12.23
N LYS A 563 31.25 13.54 12.69
CA LYS A 563 30.87 13.80 14.09
C LYS A 563 29.98 12.66 14.60
N ASN A 564 30.33 12.11 15.76
CA ASN A 564 29.48 11.16 16.49
C ASN A 564 28.70 11.91 17.57
N ILE A 565 27.37 11.81 17.53
CA ILE A 565 26.46 12.53 18.44
C ILE A 565 25.35 11.63 18.93
N LYS A 566 24.88 11.86 20.16
CA LYS A 566 23.83 11.06 20.80
C LYS A 566 22.43 11.66 20.67
N THR A 567 22.32 12.88 20.18
CA THR A 567 21.05 13.60 20.07
C THR A 567 20.62 13.71 18.60
N PRO A 568 19.33 13.75 18.28
CA PRO A 568 18.83 13.85 16.90
C PRO A 568 18.96 15.28 16.33
N LYS A 569 19.99 16.00 16.74
CA LYS A 569 20.33 17.33 16.25
C LYS A 569 21.81 17.66 16.49
N ILE A 570 22.40 18.46 15.61
CA ILE A 570 23.76 18.98 15.73
C ILE A 570 23.80 20.44 15.29
N LYS A 571 24.65 21.24 15.96
CA LYS A 571 25.06 22.54 15.49
C LYS A 571 26.47 22.43 14.91
N LEU A 572 26.62 22.67 13.62
CA LEU A 572 27.88 22.78 12.96
C LEU A 572 28.35 24.23 13.07
N LEU A 573 29.56 24.42 13.57
CA LEU A 573 30.19 25.73 13.87
C LEU A 573 31.47 25.87 13.08
N GLY A 574 31.89 27.10 12.84
CA GLY A 574 33.17 27.41 12.19
C GLY A 574 33.20 27.07 10.70
N LEU A 575 32.01 26.97 10.09
CA LEU A 575 31.89 26.79 8.65
C LEU A 575 32.22 28.12 7.94
N MET A 576 32.73 28.05 6.72
CA MET A 576 32.98 29.23 5.89
C MET A 576 31.66 29.90 5.54
N PRO A 577 31.49 31.20 5.80
CA PRO A 577 30.28 31.94 5.41
C PRO A 577 30.05 31.91 3.89
N GLY A 578 28.78 31.90 3.45
CA GLY A 578 28.43 31.94 2.03
C GLY A 578 28.85 30.70 1.23
N THR A 579 29.10 29.58 1.89
CA THR A 579 29.70 28.40 1.28
C THR A 579 28.72 27.24 1.24
N ALA A 580 28.72 26.47 0.14
CA ALA A 580 27.95 25.24 -0.02
C ALA A 580 28.64 24.07 0.69
N TYR A 581 27.88 23.35 1.46
CA TYR A 581 28.29 22.11 2.12
C TYR A 581 27.34 20.99 1.75
N GLU A 582 27.86 19.77 1.70
CA GLU A 582 27.08 18.55 1.59
C GLU A 582 27.24 17.70 2.85
N TRP A 583 26.23 16.95 3.19
CA TRP A 583 26.20 16.12 4.39
C TRP A 583 25.34 14.89 4.23
N ASN A 584 25.68 13.85 4.96
CA ASN A 584 24.88 12.66 5.15
C ASN A 584 25.02 12.14 6.57
N ILE A 585 24.19 11.20 6.93
CA ILE A 585 24.11 10.70 8.31
C ILE A 585 23.75 9.22 8.32
N LYS A 586 24.28 8.48 9.29
CA LYS A 586 23.82 7.13 9.62
C LYS A 586 23.56 6.97 11.11
N THR A 587 22.67 6.06 11.44
CA THR A 587 22.37 5.61 12.80
C THR A 587 23.42 4.59 13.24
N ILE A 588 23.81 4.61 14.53
CA ILE A 588 24.57 3.57 15.21
C ILE A 588 23.67 2.96 16.28
N CYS A 589 23.43 1.68 16.19
CA CYS A 589 22.54 0.94 17.11
C CYS A 589 23.30 0.03 18.08
N ASP A 590 24.47 -0.44 17.71
CA ASP A 590 25.40 -1.14 18.60
C ASP A 590 26.85 -0.80 18.20
N LYS A 591 27.77 -1.02 19.12
CA LYS A 591 29.20 -0.82 18.91
C LYS A 591 30.02 -2.09 18.98
N ASN A 592 29.49 -3.14 19.57
CA ASN A 592 30.16 -4.42 19.75
C ASN A 592 29.17 -5.62 19.55
N PRO A 593 29.03 -6.18 18.35
CA PRO A 593 29.60 -5.72 17.07
C PRO A 593 28.97 -4.40 16.61
N LEU A 594 29.62 -3.72 15.67
CA LEU A 594 29.09 -2.48 15.11
C LEU A 594 27.84 -2.77 14.28
N VAL A 595 26.68 -2.34 14.78
CA VAL A 595 25.41 -2.34 14.03
C VAL A 595 25.08 -0.90 13.66
N ALA A 596 25.00 -0.62 12.37
CA ALA A 596 24.76 0.73 11.85
C ALA A 596 23.85 0.69 10.62
N SER A 597 23.03 1.72 10.45
CA SER A 597 22.28 1.89 9.21
C SER A 597 23.20 2.23 8.04
N ALA A 598 22.70 2.10 6.81
CA ALA A 598 23.34 2.79 5.69
C ALA A 598 23.29 4.33 5.91
N TYR A 599 24.18 5.07 5.23
CA TYR A 599 24.08 6.53 5.21
C TYR A 599 22.79 6.97 4.50
N SER A 600 22.26 8.12 4.92
CA SER A 600 21.21 8.82 4.18
C SER A 600 21.73 9.25 2.80
N GLU A 601 20.81 9.60 1.90
CA GLU A 601 21.18 10.38 0.72
C GLU A 601 21.95 11.63 1.14
N THR A 602 22.91 12.03 0.31
CA THR A 602 23.69 13.26 0.53
C THR A 602 22.79 14.47 0.27
N LYS A 603 22.70 15.35 1.25
CA LYS A 603 21.92 16.60 1.21
C LYS A 603 22.87 17.79 1.25
N MET A 604 22.42 18.92 0.71
CA MET A 604 23.21 20.15 0.66
C MET A 604 22.61 21.24 1.54
N PHE A 605 23.47 22.12 2.04
CA PHE A 605 23.08 23.38 2.69
C PHE A 605 24.08 24.49 2.36
N PHE A 606 23.62 25.73 2.52
CA PHE A 606 24.46 26.93 2.40
C PHE A 606 24.59 27.62 3.76
N THR A 607 25.79 28.05 4.09
CA THR A 607 26.00 28.83 5.29
C THR A 607 25.63 30.31 5.06
N PRO A 608 25.01 30.99 6.05
CA PRO A 608 24.74 32.43 5.94
C PRO A 608 26.02 33.25 5.72
N GLN A 609 25.92 34.21 4.84
CA GLN A 609 26.99 35.21 4.63
C GLN A 609 26.97 36.24 5.76
N LYS A 610 28.14 36.77 6.15
CA LYS A 610 28.23 37.85 7.13
C LYS A 610 27.74 39.15 6.47
N VAL A 611 26.60 39.66 6.92
CA VAL A 611 26.20 41.02 6.57
C VAL A 611 27.09 41.97 7.37
N SER A 612 28.03 42.65 6.74
CA SER A 612 28.75 43.73 7.37
C SER A 612 27.85 44.97 7.38
N ASP A 613 27.44 45.39 8.57
CA ASP A 613 26.84 46.71 8.74
C ASP A 613 27.92 47.81 8.50
N THR A 614 27.96 48.36 7.30
CA THR A 614 28.56 49.65 7.03
C THR A 614 27.78 50.38 5.95
N GLN A 615 27.08 51.39 6.41
CA GLN A 615 26.59 52.63 5.76
C GLN A 615 26.00 52.58 4.34
N SER A 616 24.81 53.12 4.30
CA SER A 616 24.03 53.74 3.22
C SER A 616 24.77 53.94 1.88
N GLU A 617 24.46 53.11 0.89
CA GLU A 617 24.38 53.46 -0.52
C GLU A 617 23.33 52.58 -1.19
N SER A 618 22.67 53.07 -2.23
CA SER A 618 21.51 52.49 -2.90
C SER A 618 21.55 50.97 -2.99
N LYS A 619 20.68 50.29 -2.27
CA LYS A 619 20.58 48.81 -2.25
C LYS A 619 19.97 48.32 -3.54
N THR A 620 20.79 47.73 -4.43
CA THR A 620 20.22 46.83 -5.45
C THR A 620 19.46 45.72 -4.74
N SER A 621 18.14 45.64 -4.91
CA SER A 621 17.31 44.55 -4.43
C SER A 621 16.79 43.77 -5.62
N ILE A 622 16.62 42.47 -5.41
CA ILE A 622 16.07 41.56 -6.38
C ILE A 622 14.82 40.88 -5.77
N ALA A 623 13.73 40.87 -6.49
CA ALA A 623 12.52 40.10 -6.15
C ALA A 623 12.12 39.26 -7.34
N VAL A 624 11.79 38.00 -7.11
CA VAL A 624 11.33 37.05 -8.15
C VAL A 624 10.01 36.43 -7.73
N TYR A 625 9.03 36.45 -8.62
CA TYR A 625 7.70 35.86 -8.39
C TYR A 625 7.03 35.44 -9.71
N PRO A 626 6.12 34.43 -9.67
CA PRO A 626 5.84 33.54 -8.54
C PRO A 626 7.04 32.62 -8.23
N VAL A 627 7.10 32.13 -7.01
CA VAL A 627 8.02 31.06 -6.62
C VAL A 627 7.23 30.07 -5.77
N PRO A 628 6.99 28.84 -6.25
CA PRO A 628 7.47 28.25 -7.51
C PRO A 628 6.92 28.91 -8.78
N ALA A 629 7.64 28.77 -9.90
CA ALA A 629 7.22 29.19 -11.22
C ALA A 629 7.06 28.01 -12.17
N SER A 630 6.00 28.01 -12.99
CA SER A 630 5.71 26.94 -13.96
C SER A 630 5.92 27.40 -15.42
N ASP A 631 5.41 28.56 -15.78
CA ASP A 631 5.41 29.04 -17.15
C ASP A 631 6.36 30.24 -17.33
N TYR A 632 6.30 31.18 -16.41
CA TYR A 632 7.19 32.34 -16.38
C TYR A 632 7.50 32.78 -14.96
N MET A 633 8.60 33.50 -14.81
CA MET A 633 8.90 34.26 -13.59
C MET A 633 9.13 35.72 -13.90
N THR A 634 8.66 36.60 -13.05
CA THR A 634 8.94 38.02 -13.10
C THR A 634 10.10 38.36 -12.19
N ILE A 635 11.11 39.01 -12.71
CA ILE A 635 12.26 39.47 -11.95
C ILE A 635 12.18 41.00 -11.86
N SER A 636 12.06 41.51 -10.64
CA SER A 636 12.06 42.94 -10.34
C SER A 636 13.32 43.31 -9.63
N LEU A 637 14.02 44.33 -10.15
CA LEU A 637 15.29 44.81 -9.65
C LEU A 637 15.14 46.30 -9.31
N SER A 638 15.66 46.72 -8.18
CA SER A 638 15.79 48.13 -7.83
C SER A 638 17.25 48.55 -7.88
N ALA A 639 17.54 49.72 -8.46
CA ALA A 639 18.87 50.35 -8.54
C ALA A 639 19.97 49.43 -9.15
N THR A 640 20.03 49.36 -10.48
CA THR A 640 21.13 48.73 -11.20
C THR A 640 22.23 49.76 -11.58
N SER A 641 23.49 49.37 -11.51
CA SER A 641 24.60 50.16 -12.00
C SER A 641 24.93 49.83 -13.45
N THR A 642 25.59 50.75 -14.14
CA THR A 642 26.07 50.52 -15.50
C THR A 642 27.00 49.31 -15.54
N GLY A 643 26.71 48.34 -16.47
CA GLY A 643 27.47 47.11 -16.62
C GLY A 643 27.00 45.96 -15.73
N SER A 644 25.86 46.09 -15.02
CA SER A 644 25.26 44.98 -14.28
C SER A 644 24.79 43.89 -15.22
N THR A 645 24.99 42.64 -14.84
CA THR A 645 24.53 41.45 -15.60
C THR A 645 23.61 40.62 -14.72
N LEU A 646 22.42 40.29 -15.25
CA LEU A 646 21.55 39.29 -14.67
C LEU A 646 21.95 37.90 -15.19
N VAL A 647 22.18 37.00 -14.28
CA VAL A 647 22.63 35.63 -14.56
C VAL A 647 21.69 34.66 -13.83
N ILE A 648 21.20 33.62 -14.54
CA ILE A 648 20.43 32.54 -13.91
C ILE A 648 21.17 31.24 -14.17
N GLN A 649 21.39 30.49 -13.10
CA GLN A 649 22.11 29.21 -13.13
C GLN A 649 21.28 28.15 -12.43
N ASN A 650 21.37 26.91 -12.92
CA ASN A 650 20.87 25.77 -12.19
C ASN A 650 21.79 25.40 -11.01
N MET A 651 21.40 24.43 -10.18
CA MET A 651 22.13 24.05 -8.97
C MET A 651 23.49 23.39 -9.21
N VAL A 652 23.81 23.00 -10.45
CA VAL A 652 25.14 22.50 -10.83
C VAL A 652 26.02 23.59 -11.41
N GLY A 653 25.54 24.86 -11.41
CA GLY A 653 26.29 26.01 -11.86
C GLY A 653 26.24 26.29 -13.39
N GLN A 654 25.41 25.52 -14.10
CA GLN A 654 25.20 25.72 -15.54
C GLN A 654 24.38 26.97 -15.78
N LEU A 655 24.88 27.86 -16.64
CA LEU A 655 24.21 29.07 -17.08
C LEU A 655 23.00 28.71 -17.95
N VAL A 656 21.80 29.18 -17.57
CA VAL A 656 20.55 28.95 -18.32
C VAL A 656 19.96 30.24 -18.89
N TYR A 657 20.34 31.38 -18.32
CA TYR A 657 19.91 32.69 -18.81
C TYR A 657 20.93 33.76 -18.43
N GLU A 658 21.22 34.68 -19.35
CA GLU A 658 22.09 35.84 -19.12
C GLU A 658 21.54 37.06 -19.85
N ARG A 659 21.59 38.23 -19.18
CA ARG A 659 21.19 39.51 -19.78
C ARG A 659 21.99 40.66 -19.18
N GLN A 660 22.53 41.49 -20.05
CA GLN A 660 23.09 42.78 -19.64
C GLN A 660 21.96 43.75 -19.24
N LEU A 661 22.15 44.43 -18.15
CA LEU A 661 21.18 45.38 -17.60
C LEU A 661 21.60 46.81 -17.88
N GLU A 662 20.63 47.63 -18.25
CA GLU A 662 20.86 49.06 -18.38
C GLU A 662 20.83 49.74 -17.01
N ASN A 663 21.42 50.91 -16.90
CA ASN A 663 21.39 51.71 -15.69
C ASN A 663 19.97 52.24 -15.47
N SER A 664 19.28 51.76 -14.44
CA SER A 664 17.88 52.10 -14.12
C SER A 664 17.61 52.08 -12.63
N GLU A 665 16.70 52.90 -12.18
CA GLU A 665 16.22 52.90 -10.78
C GLU A 665 15.35 51.67 -10.49
N GLU A 666 14.63 51.15 -11.49
CA GLU A 666 13.81 49.97 -11.36
C GLU A 666 13.69 49.23 -12.73
N ILE A 667 13.90 47.94 -12.73
CA ILE A 667 13.72 47.06 -13.89
C ILE A 667 12.81 45.93 -13.49
N SER A 668 11.76 45.69 -14.31
CA SER A 668 10.91 44.50 -14.20
C SER A 668 10.90 43.76 -15.52
N MET A 669 11.16 42.46 -15.51
CA MET A 669 11.18 41.63 -16.70
C MET A 669 10.56 40.27 -16.45
N GLN A 670 9.93 39.70 -17.48
CA GLN A 670 9.46 38.30 -17.48
C GLN A 670 10.47 37.42 -18.19
N VAL A 671 10.73 36.26 -17.60
CA VAL A 671 11.55 35.18 -18.16
C VAL A 671 10.67 33.97 -18.32
N ASP A 672 10.57 33.45 -19.55
CA ASP A 672 9.87 32.20 -19.84
C ASP A 672 10.71 31.02 -19.32
N VAL A 673 10.10 30.20 -18.50
CA VAL A 673 10.73 29.02 -17.88
C VAL A 673 10.03 27.71 -18.26
N THR A 674 9.07 27.76 -19.17
CA THR A 674 8.24 26.61 -19.60
C THR A 674 9.07 25.39 -20.03
N ASN A 675 10.23 25.63 -20.65
CA ASN A 675 11.11 24.57 -21.15
C ASN A 675 12.32 24.30 -20.23
N TRP A 676 12.33 24.85 -19.03
CA TRP A 676 13.43 24.60 -18.09
C TRP A 676 13.19 23.33 -17.29
N PRO A 677 14.23 22.54 -17.03
CA PRO A 677 14.10 21.39 -16.14
C PRO A 677 13.57 21.81 -14.76
N LYS A 678 12.64 21.02 -14.21
CA LYS A 678 12.12 21.24 -12.87
C LYS A 678 13.25 21.19 -11.85
N GLY A 679 13.25 22.12 -10.91
CA GLY A 679 14.28 22.19 -9.88
C GLY A 679 14.57 23.59 -9.38
N MET A 680 15.67 23.73 -8.65
CA MET A 680 16.11 25.01 -8.10
C MET A 680 17.09 25.72 -9.01
N TYR A 681 16.94 27.06 -9.05
CA TYR A 681 17.80 27.95 -9.82
C TYR A 681 18.23 29.14 -8.94
N LEU A 682 19.39 29.73 -9.26
CA LEU A 682 19.91 30.93 -8.65
C LEU A 682 19.79 32.07 -9.65
N VAL A 683 19.05 33.09 -9.29
CA VAL A 683 18.95 34.36 -10.04
C VAL A 683 19.88 35.35 -9.38
N SER A 684 20.89 35.77 -10.08
CA SER A 684 21.94 36.63 -9.57
C SER A 684 22.08 37.88 -10.43
N VAL A 685 22.26 39.02 -9.80
CA VAL A 685 22.65 40.28 -10.46
C VAL A 685 24.09 40.64 -10.05
N ASN A 686 24.97 40.67 -11.02
CA ASN A 686 26.36 41.01 -10.87
C ASN A 686 26.55 42.48 -11.31
N GLY A 687 26.90 43.38 -10.40
CA GLY A 687 27.16 44.78 -10.70
C GLY A 687 28.39 45.30 -9.93
N GLY A 688 29.49 45.59 -10.62
CA GLY A 688 30.74 45.98 -9.99
C GLY A 688 31.27 44.93 -9.02
N ASP A 689 31.60 45.32 -7.80
CA ASP A 689 32.11 44.40 -6.75
C ASP A 689 30.98 43.68 -5.96
N LYS A 690 29.71 43.78 -6.36
CA LYS A 690 28.57 43.23 -5.60
C LYS A 690 27.75 42.30 -6.45
N THR A 691 27.41 41.14 -5.90
CA THR A 691 26.42 40.21 -6.45
C THR A 691 25.24 40.06 -5.47
N VAL A 692 24.05 40.27 -5.97
CA VAL A 692 22.79 39.98 -5.23
C VAL A 692 22.17 38.74 -5.84
N THR A 693 21.81 37.77 -5.02
CA THR A 693 21.28 36.49 -5.49
C THR A 693 19.96 36.13 -4.79
N GLN A 694 18.99 35.68 -5.56
CA GLN A 694 17.77 35.09 -5.07
C GLN A 694 17.57 33.68 -5.64
N LYS A 695 17.09 32.80 -4.79
CA LYS A 695 16.78 31.41 -5.13
C LYS A 695 15.36 31.30 -5.58
N VAL A 696 15.12 30.55 -6.66
CA VAL A 696 13.78 30.28 -7.23
C VAL A 696 13.60 28.80 -7.48
N VAL A 697 12.36 28.34 -7.51
CA VAL A 697 11.97 26.96 -7.80
C VAL A 697 11.14 26.98 -9.08
N ILE A 698 11.48 26.10 -10.01
CA ILE A 698 10.70 25.82 -11.23
C ILE A 698 9.99 24.46 -11.05
N GLU A 699 8.66 24.44 -11.28
CA GLU A 699 7.79 23.25 -11.15
C GLU A 699 7.17 22.79 -12.47
#